data_490f3cbb00235102910e4d8a773250eb
#
_entry.id   490f3cbb00235102910e4d8a773250eb
#
_cell.length_a   1.000
_cell.length_b   1.000
_cell.length_c   1.000
_cell.angle_alpha   90.00
_cell.angle_beta   90.00
_cell.angle_gamma   90.00
#
_symmetry.space_group_name_H-M   'P 1'
#
loop_
_entity.id
_entity.type
_entity.pdbx_description
1 polymer ?
#
loop_
_entity_poly.entity_id
_entity_poly.type
_entity_poly.pdbx_seq_one_letter_code
_entity_poly.pdbx_strand_id
1 'polypeptide(L)'
;MRNRKLVIGIYSFLTILLLSSFSGIADKGMLTGKVTDAATNKPLVGASIFITEIKTGAVTKEDGTFTTPIVPSGKYLVEVSFQGYESNIQTIEINGTITKNFALKITYAEHENVTVTGVASAIKTKESVQPISIVKKTDLLKEASTNIIDALTHQVPGLTALSTGPAISKPVIRGLGYNRLVVVNDGVRQEGQQWGDEHGIEIDEYSIQKAEVLKGPASIIYGSDAMAGVVNFITNTPVAQGTLKANITSGFTDNNNLYNISGNVAANHANGFNWNVYGTYKNAASYHNKYDGYVLNSGFNERNFGGYIGLNKAWGYTHLMISNFDQKLGIIEGARDLTTGKFLIYSETPFERIATDSELKSGNLFTPYQHVQHFKIALDNNISVGNDRVNVLVAYQHNQRREFGDPSNYTTPDLYFNLQTVNYNLQYNIADHNGWKTSFGLNGMYQQNRNLASNVLIPEYNQFDIGSFILTRKTFNNKFTVSGGLRYDNRNLHSLYYNDGTSVKFSDFKRNFSNISGSVGLSYEANKDVTLKFNVARGFRAPTVAELSSNGAHEGTNRYEYGDVNLKSETSLQFDGGIEINTEHVSVNVSTFYNYINNYIFYRKLSNSVGTDSLVNANGNMITAFKFSQSNAMLYGAEFNIDIHPHPLDWLHFENSFSYVRGQFAENFGGSSNIPFMPAARLLSELRGNFKSLSKKIKNFYAKIELDNTFKQNNIFTSYNTETVTNGYSLLNFGIGGDVQHADKTLFSIYLSANNITDVAYQSSLSRLKYTDINNVTGRQGVFNMGRNFTVKINVPLSFKL
;
A
#
# COMPACT_ATOMS: atom_id res chain seq x y z
N MET A 1 29.63 -15.00 17.89
CA MET A 1 29.43 -16.45 17.69
C MET A 1 27.95 -16.88 17.50
N ARG A 2 26.99 -16.19 18.12
CA ARG A 2 25.54 -16.56 18.07
C ARG A 2 24.90 -16.33 16.68
N ASN A 3 25.34 -15.30 15.95
CA ASN A 3 24.83 -14.99 14.60
C ASN A 3 25.29 -15.98 13.49
N ARG A 4 26.45 -16.63 13.67
CA ARG A 4 26.91 -17.66 12.72
C ARG A 4 26.02 -18.92 12.74
N LYS A 5 25.46 -19.27 13.89
CA LYS A 5 24.56 -20.45 14.00
C LYS A 5 23.20 -20.20 13.34
N LEU A 6 22.66 -18.98 13.41
CA LEU A 6 21.40 -18.64 12.74
C LEU A 6 21.56 -18.64 11.20
N VAL A 7 22.66 -18.05 10.70
CA VAL A 7 23.00 -18.03 9.28
C VAL A 7 23.22 -19.44 8.75
N ILE A 8 23.93 -20.30 9.48
CA ILE A 8 24.16 -21.70 9.12
C ILE A 8 22.84 -22.48 9.14
N GLY A 9 21.95 -22.23 10.10
CA GLY A 9 20.62 -22.83 10.16
C GLY A 9 19.75 -22.47 8.95
N ILE A 10 19.80 -21.22 8.50
CA ILE A 10 19.08 -20.74 7.30
C ILE A 10 19.68 -21.37 6.03
N TYR A 11 21.01 -21.44 5.90
CA TYR A 11 21.67 -22.13 4.77
C TYR A 11 21.35 -23.62 4.73
N SER A 12 21.35 -24.29 5.87
CA SER A 12 21.01 -25.73 5.94
C SER A 12 19.54 -25.97 5.60
N PHE A 13 18.63 -25.10 6.05
CA PHE A 13 17.21 -25.17 5.72
C PHE A 13 16.94 -24.87 4.24
N LEU A 14 17.59 -23.86 3.67
CA LEU A 14 17.56 -23.54 2.23
C LEU A 14 18.13 -24.69 1.38
N THR A 15 19.19 -25.33 1.82
CA THR A 15 19.81 -26.47 1.11
C THR A 15 18.91 -27.71 1.16
N ILE A 16 18.24 -27.97 2.27
CA ILE A 16 17.27 -29.07 2.41
C ILE A 16 16.03 -28.85 1.53
N LEU A 17 15.53 -27.60 1.45
CA LEU A 17 14.40 -27.21 0.57
C LEU A 17 14.77 -27.30 -0.92
N LEU A 18 16.00 -26.97 -1.29
CA LEU A 18 16.51 -27.10 -2.67
C LEU A 18 16.79 -28.53 -3.08
N LEU A 19 17.10 -29.39 -2.12
CA LEU A 19 17.41 -30.83 -2.35
C LEU A 19 16.19 -31.74 -2.26
N SER A 20 15.08 -31.30 -1.70
CA SER A 20 13.82 -32.04 -1.73
C SER A 20 13.13 -31.91 -3.09
N SER A 21 13.71 -32.55 -4.11
CA SER A 21 12.98 -32.86 -5.34
C SER A 21 11.85 -33.82 -4.97
N PHE A 22 10.73 -33.29 -4.46
CA PHE A 22 9.52 -34.06 -4.30
C PHE A 22 9.04 -34.46 -5.71
N SER A 23 9.42 -35.64 -6.14
CA SER A 23 8.79 -36.32 -7.26
C SER A 23 7.39 -36.78 -6.84
N GLY A 24 6.54 -35.80 -6.42
CA GLY A 24 5.13 -36.07 -6.30
C GLY A 24 4.59 -36.29 -7.73
N ILE A 25 4.10 -37.48 -8.00
CA ILE A 25 3.42 -37.80 -9.26
C ILE A 25 2.05 -37.07 -9.19
N ALA A 26 2.03 -35.74 -9.40
CA ALA A 26 0.81 -35.06 -9.69
C ALA A 26 0.49 -35.32 -11.18
N ASP A 27 -0.71 -35.73 -11.47
CA ASP A 27 -1.20 -35.79 -12.85
C ASP A 27 -1.01 -34.41 -13.50
N LYS A 28 -0.76 -34.41 -14.80
CA LYS A 28 -0.40 -33.20 -15.54
C LYS A 28 -1.52 -32.82 -16.50
N GLY A 29 -1.70 -31.53 -16.67
CA GLY A 29 -2.67 -31.01 -17.62
C GLY A 29 -2.20 -29.77 -18.35
N MET A 30 -2.88 -29.39 -19.40
CA MET A 30 -2.72 -28.12 -20.08
C MET A 30 -4.08 -27.60 -20.61
N LEU A 31 -4.20 -26.29 -20.70
CA LEU A 31 -5.37 -25.65 -21.28
C LEU A 31 -5.02 -25.11 -22.68
N THR A 32 -5.83 -25.49 -23.66
CA THR A 32 -5.73 -25.01 -25.04
C THR A 32 -7.05 -24.34 -25.44
N GLY A 33 -7.04 -23.56 -26.51
CA GLY A 33 -8.27 -22.97 -27.04
C GLY A 33 -8.02 -21.75 -27.91
N LYS A 34 -9.07 -20.98 -28.13
CA LYS A 34 -9.07 -19.76 -28.94
C LYS A 34 -9.77 -18.64 -28.19
N VAL A 35 -9.23 -17.40 -28.32
CA VAL A 35 -9.88 -16.19 -27.81
C VAL A 35 -10.33 -15.34 -28.99
N THR A 36 -11.60 -14.93 -28.97
CA THR A 36 -12.25 -14.15 -30.06
C THR A 36 -13.02 -12.97 -29.46
N ASP A 37 -13.26 -11.97 -30.27
CA ASP A 37 -14.23 -10.92 -30.03
C ASP A 37 -15.65 -11.51 -30.11
N ALA A 38 -16.46 -11.27 -29.08
CA ALA A 38 -17.79 -11.87 -28.96
C ALA A 38 -18.81 -11.40 -30.04
N ALA A 39 -18.64 -10.20 -30.58
CA ALA A 39 -19.54 -9.62 -31.58
C ALA A 39 -19.12 -9.97 -33.01
N THR A 40 -17.80 -9.97 -33.28
CA THR A 40 -17.28 -10.11 -34.66
C THR A 40 -16.68 -11.48 -34.92
N ASN A 41 -16.50 -12.33 -33.92
CA ASN A 41 -15.77 -13.62 -33.93
C ASN A 41 -14.33 -13.52 -34.47
N LYS A 42 -13.77 -12.32 -34.59
CA LYS A 42 -12.37 -12.12 -34.98
C LYS A 42 -11.41 -12.58 -33.87
N PRO A 43 -10.27 -13.17 -34.24
CA PRO A 43 -9.27 -13.57 -33.24
C PRO A 43 -8.72 -12.37 -32.53
N LEU A 44 -8.55 -12.47 -31.20
CA LEU A 44 -7.87 -11.49 -30.35
C LEU A 44 -6.41 -11.90 -30.17
N VAL A 45 -5.53 -11.23 -30.90
CA VAL A 45 -4.09 -11.51 -30.91
C VAL A 45 -3.41 -10.87 -29.73
N GLY A 46 -2.66 -11.65 -28.93
CA GLY A 46 -1.98 -11.14 -27.74
C GLY A 46 -2.87 -11.08 -26.50
N ALA A 47 -4.08 -11.67 -26.52
CA ALA A 47 -4.90 -11.84 -25.33
C ALA A 47 -4.17 -12.70 -24.31
N SER A 48 -4.23 -12.31 -23.03
CA SER A 48 -3.56 -12.99 -21.92
C SER A 48 -4.47 -14.04 -21.32
N ILE A 49 -3.96 -15.23 -21.13
CA ILE A 49 -4.56 -16.31 -20.35
C ILE A 49 -3.68 -16.55 -19.14
N PHE A 50 -4.14 -16.27 -17.93
CA PHE A 50 -3.35 -16.34 -16.72
C PHE A 50 -3.99 -17.29 -15.71
N ILE A 51 -3.18 -18.20 -15.16
CA ILE A 51 -3.55 -19.15 -14.10
C ILE A 51 -2.98 -18.63 -12.79
N THR A 52 -3.83 -18.03 -11.98
CA THR A 52 -3.42 -17.17 -10.86
C THR A 52 -2.66 -17.93 -9.78
N GLU A 53 -3.15 -19.11 -9.39
CA GLU A 53 -2.62 -19.87 -8.24
C GLU A 53 -1.20 -20.37 -8.46
N ILE A 54 -0.79 -20.55 -9.70
CA ILE A 54 0.54 -21.08 -10.07
C ILE A 54 1.38 -20.08 -10.87
N LYS A 55 0.93 -18.82 -10.93
CA LYS A 55 1.64 -17.70 -11.56
C LYS A 55 2.19 -18.04 -12.96
N THR A 56 1.36 -18.64 -13.80
CA THR A 56 1.74 -19.03 -15.17
C THR A 56 0.64 -18.72 -16.17
N GLY A 57 0.96 -18.70 -17.47
CA GLY A 57 -0.04 -18.40 -18.46
C GLY A 57 0.50 -18.45 -19.89
N ALA A 58 -0.36 -18.08 -20.83
CA ALA A 58 -0.06 -17.99 -22.25
C ALA A 58 -0.61 -16.69 -22.86
N VAL A 59 -0.17 -16.37 -24.06
CA VAL A 59 -0.79 -15.34 -24.91
C VAL A 59 -1.29 -15.97 -26.21
N THR A 60 -2.35 -15.41 -26.77
CA THR A 60 -2.89 -15.87 -28.04
C THR A 60 -1.97 -15.53 -29.21
N LYS A 61 -1.90 -16.45 -30.17
CA LYS A 61 -1.19 -16.31 -31.45
C LYS A 61 -1.98 -15.45 -32.43
N GLU A 62 -1.47 -15.27 -33.65
CA GLU A 62 -2.12 -14.47 -34.71
C GLU A 62 -3.52 -14.97 -35.12
N ASP A 63 -3.76 -16.27 -35.00
CA ASP A 63 -5.07 -16.90 -35.25
C ASP A 63 -5.99 -16.91 -34.03
N GLY A 64 -5.57 -16.29 -32.91
CA GLY A 64 -6.27 -16.26 -31.65
C GLY A 64 -6.14 -17.53 -30.79
N THR A 65 -5.38 -18.54 -31.25
CA THR A 65 -5.17 -19.78 -30.49
C THR A 65 -4.14 -19.60 -29.37
N PHE A 66 -4.30 -20.37 -28.32
CA PHE A 66 -3.34 -20.41 -27.19
C PHE A 66 -3.14 -21.83 -26.69
N THR A 67 -2.01 -22.05 -26.04
CA THR A 67 -1.70 -23.26 -25.27
C THR A 67 -0.93 -22.85 -24.02
N THR A 68 -1.42 -23.21 -22.84
CA THR A 68 -0.70 -22.94 -21.58
C THR A 68 0.48 -23.89 -21.42
N PRO A 69 1.46 -23.54 -20.57
CA PRO A 69 2.42 -24.52 -20.08
C PRO A 69 1.72 -25.72 -19.42
N ILE A 70 2.45 -26.83 -19.28
CA ILE A 70 2.00 -27.98 -18.52
C ILE A 70 1.95 -27.59 -17.03
N VAL A 71 0.79 -27.82 -16.40
CA VAL A 71 0.52 -27.51 -15.01
C VAL A 71 0.11 -28.78 -14.27
N PRO A 72 0.19 -28.83 -12.92
CA PRO A 72 -0.41 -29.91 -12.14
C PRO A 72 -1.91 -30.02 -12.43
N SER A 73 -2.46 -31.23 -12.43
CA SER A 73 -3.94 -31.39 -12.52
C SER A 73 -4.62 -30.74 -11.33
N GLY A 74 -5.76 -30.08 -11.57
CA GLY A 74 -6.52 -29.42 -10.50
C GLY A 74 -7.49 -28.37 -11.01
N LYS A 75 -8.24 -27.75 -10.08
CA LYS A 75 -9.14 -26.63 -10.36
C LYS A 75 -8.39 -25.32 -10.16
N TYR A 76 -8.43 -24.46 -11.17
CA TYR A 76 -7.70 -23.21 -11.23
C TYR A 76 -8.60 -22.03 -11.58
N LEU A 77 -8.33 -20.89 -11.01
CA LEU A 77 -8.94 -19.63 -11.46
C LEU A 77 -8.15 -19.12 -12.67
N VAL A 78 -8.76 -19.22 -13.83
CA VAL A 78 -8.18 -18.79 -15.11
C VAL A 78 -8.79 -17.44 -15.48
N GLU A 79 -7.94 -16.44 -15.64
CA GLU A 79 -8.29 -15.10 -16.10
C GLU A 79 -7.86 -14.95 -17.56
N VAL A 80 -8.83 -14.63 -18.43
CA VAL A 80 -8.59 -14.31 -19.85
C VAL A 80 -8.87 -12.83 -20.02
N SER A 81 -7.85 -12.05 -20.38
CA SER A 81 -7.95 -10.61 -20.49
C SER A 81 -7.35 -10.09 -21.79
N PHE A 82 -7.94 -9.02 -22.31
CA PHE A 82 -7.43 -8.27 -23.45
C PHE A 82 -7.83 -6.81 -23.30
N GLN A 83 -6.94 -5.90 -23.65
CA GLN A 83 -7.15 -4.47 -23.46
C GLN A 83 -8.42 -3.98 -24.18
N GLY A 84 -9.32 -3.31 -23.45
CA GLY A 84 -10.61 -2.84 -23.95
C GLY A 84 -11.71 -3.89 -24.02
N TYR A 85 -11.50 -5.04 -23.38
CA TYR A 85 -12.48 -6.13 -23.28
C TYR A 85 -12.70 -6.50 -21.82
N GLU A 86 -13.91 -6.92 -21.49
CA GLU A 86 -14.25 -7.48 -20.17
C GLU A 86 -13.43 -8.73 -19.92
N SER A 87 -12.76 -8.78 -18.78
CA SER A 87 -11.97 -9.94 -18.36
C SER A 87 -12.91 -11.13 -18.08
N ASN A 88 -12.61 -12.28 -18.69
CA ASN A 88 -13.34 -13.51 -18.44
C ASN A 88 -12.61 -14.35 -17.38
N ILE A 89 -13.21 -14.48 -16.18
CA ILE A 89 -12.61 -15.22 -15.06
C ILE A 89 -13.47 -16.44 -14.75
N GLN A 90 -12.90 -17.63 -14.91
CA GLN A 90 -13.59 -18.89 -14.69
C GLN A 90 -12.74 -19.86 -13.89
N THR A 91 -13.37 -20.64 -13.00
CA THR A 91 -12.74 -21.81 -12.42
C THR A 91 -12.78 -22.95 -13.45
N ILE A 92 -11.59 -23.45 -13.85
CA ILE A 92 -11.44 -24.50 -14.86
C ILE A 92 -10.71 -25.66 -14.21
N GLU A 93 -11.27 -26.86 -14.36
CA GLU A 93 -10.62 -28.09 -13.97
C GLU A 93 -9.71 -28.55 -15.13
N ILE A 94 -8.40 -28.55 -14.86
CA ILE A 94 -7.40 -28.94 -15.85
C ILE A 94 -6.88 -30.33 -15.45
N ASN A 95 -7.28 -31.33 -16.22
CA ASN A 95 -6.86 -32.71 -16.10
C ASN A 95 -6.57 -33.25 -17.50
N GLY A 96 -5.31 -33.58 -17.82
CA GLY A 96 -4.87 -33.85 -19.17
C GLY A 96 -4.99 -32.60 -20.07
N THR A 97 -5.21 -32.76 -21.34
CA THR A 97 -5.39 -31.65 -22.30
C THR A 97 -6.85 -31.24 -22.34
N ILE A 98 -7.17 -30.03 -21.87
CA ILE A 98 -8.50 -29.42 -21.91
C ILE A 98 -8.55 -28.36 -22.98
N THR A 99 -9.55 -28.41 -23.85
CA THR A 99 -9.77 -27.36 -24.87
C THR A 99 -10.96 -26.48 -24.46
N LYS A 100 -10.75 -25.16 -24.35
CA LYS A 100 -11.81 -24.19 -24.05
C LYS A 100 -11.60 -22.90 -24.79
N ASN A 101 -12.62 -22.50 -25.54
CA ASN A 101 -12.63 -21.23 -26.24
C ASN A 101 -13.27 -20.12 -25.38
N PHE A 102 -12.83 -18.89 -25.60
CA PHE A 102 -13.33 -17.69 -24.89
C PHE A 102 -13.74 -16.64 -25.92
N ALA A 103 -14.93 -16.09 -25.74
CA ALA A 103 -15.41 -14.94 -26.50
C ALA A 103 -15.47 -13.76 -25.52
N LEU A 104 -14.63 -12.76 -25.73
CA LEU A 104 -14.58 -11.57 -24.89
C LEU A 104 -15.51 -10.49 -25.46
N LYS A 105 -16.26 -9.84 -24.57
CA LYS A 105 -17.09 -8.69 -24.92
C LYS A 105 -16.27 -7.41 -24.80
N ILE A 106 -16.52 -6.47 -25.69
CA ILE A 106 -16.00 -5.12 -25.53
C ILE A 106 -16.61 -4.52 -24.26
N THR A 107 -15.80 -3.90 -23.42
CA THR A 107 -16.28 -3.16 -22.26
C THR A 107 -15.74 -1.75 -22.26
N TYR A 108 -16.54 -0.85 -21.74
CA TYR A 108 -16.17 0.50 -21.34
C TYR A 108 -16.13 0.62 -19.81
N ALA A 109 -16.70 -0.34 -19.07
CA ALA A 109 -16.72 -0.37 -17.63
C ALA A 109 -15.30 -0.62 -17.06
N GLU A 110 -14.88 0.17 -16.12
CA GLU A 110 -13.55 0.05 -15.47
C GLU A 110 -13.58 -0.89 -14.27
N HIS A 111 -14.73 -1.06 -13.62
CA HIS A 111 -14.91 -1.97 -12.49
C HIS A 111 -15.23 -3.40 -12.97
N GLU A 112 -14.23 -4.03 -13.56
CA GLU A 112 -14.33 -5.42 -14.00
C GLU A 112 -14.21 -6.41 -12.84
N ASN A 113 -14.75 -7.63 -13.06
CA ASN A 113 -14.40 -8.77 -12.24
C ASN A 113 -12.89 -9.03 -12.35
N VAL A 114 -12.16 -8.91 -11.24
CA VAL A 114 -10.71 -9.09 -11.19
C VAL A 114 -10.39 -10.18 -10.18
N THR A 115 -9.28 -10.87 -10.39
CA THR A 115 -8.80 -11.88 -9.47
C THR A 115 -8.10 -11.22 -8.28
N VAL A 116 -8.55 -11.56 -7.08
CA VAL A 116 -7.94 -11.13 -5.80
C VAL A 116 -6.95 -12.18 -5.34
N THR A 117 -5.74 -11.76 -5.00
CA THR A 117 -4.65 -12.63 -4.51
C THR A 117 -4.26 -12.38 -3.06
N GLY A 118 -4.67 -11.24 -2.49
CA GLY A 118 -4.48 -10.88 -1.07
C GLY A 118 -5.32 -11.69 -0.09
N VAL A 119 -5.80 -12.87 -0.50
CA VAL A 119 -6.58 -13.83 0.29
C VAL A 119 -5.93 -15.22 0.21
N ALA A 120 -6.30 -16.15 1.10
CA ALA A 120 -5.65 -17.47 1.19
C ALA A 120 -5.69 -18.28 -0.11
N SER A 121 -6.71 -18.12 -0.93
CA SER A 121 -6.77 -18.67 -2.29
C SER A 121 -7.36 -17.63 -3.23
N ALA A 122 -6.88 -17.57 -4.46
CA ALA A 122 -7.39 -16.62 -5.46
C ALA A 122 -8.91 -16.72 -5.63
N ILE A 123 -9.58 -15.56 -5.71
CA ILE A 123 -11.03 -15.46 -5.81
C ILE A 123 -11.44 -14.37 -6.81
N LYS A 124 -12.68 -14.43 -7.28
CA LYS A 124 -13.32 -13.31 -7.97
C LYS A 124 -13.73 -12.23 -6.98
N THR A 125 -13.69 -10.97 -7.36
CA THR A 125 -14.10 -9.83 -6.51
C THR A 125 -15.51 -10.03 -5.96
N LYS A 126 -16.46 -10.54 -6.77
CA LYS A 126 -17.83 -10.84 -6.36
C LYS A 126 -17.95 -11.89 -5.25
N GLU A 127 -17.01 -12.85 -5.21
CA GLU A 127 -17.00 -13.90 -4.18
C GLU A 127 -16.38 -13.42 -2.86
N SER A 128 -15.73 -12.26 -2.85
CA SER A 128 -15.19 -11.67 -1.62
C SER A 128 -16.31 -11.15 -0.74
N VAL A 129 -16.31 -11.57 0.52
CA VAL A 129 -17.24 -11.09 1.54
C VAL A 129 -16.82 -9.74 2.14
N GLN A 130 -15.55 -9.36 1.93
CA GLN A 130 -14.99 -8.08 2.37
C GLN A 130 -14.93 -7.09 1.19
N PRO A 131 -15.10 -5.78 1.44
CA PRO A 131 -14.85 -4.77 0.42
C PRO A 131 -13.39 -4.78 -0.02
N ILE A 132 -13.14 -4.89 -1.33
CA ILE A 132 -11.80 -4.90 -1.92
C ILE A 132 -11.77 -3.92 -3.07
N SER A 133 -10.74 -3.08 -3.12
CA SER A 133 -10.44 -2.23 -4.27
C SER A 133 -9.14 -2.73 -4.93
N ILE A 134 -9.14 -2.76 -6.26
CA ILE A 134 -7.98 -3.20 -7.05
C ILE A 134 -7.59 -2.06 -7.97
N VAL A 135 -6.31 -1.70 -7.96
CA VAL A 135 -5.73 -0.66 -8.78
C VAL A 135 -4.63 -1.26 -9.66
N LYS A 136 -4.77 -1.15 -10.96
CA LYS A 136 -3.82 -1.68 -11.95
C LYS A 136 -2.69 -0.68 -12.20
N LYS A 137 -1.55 -1.15 -12.71
CA LYS A 137 -0.42 -0.30 -13.10
C LYS A 137 -0.82 0.82 -14.07
N THR A 138 -1.70 0.52 -15.02
CA THR A 138 -2.21 1.49 -16.00
C THR A 138 -2.91 2.68 -15.35
N ASP A 139 -3.62 2.45 -14.25
CA ASP A 139 -4.36 3.50 -13.54
C ASP A 139 -3.40 4.33 -12.67
N LEU A 140 -2.42 3.68 -12.03
CA LEU A 140 -1.34 4.37 -11.32
C LEU A 140 -0.51 5.29 -12.24
N LEU A 141 -0.28 4.90 -13.49
CA LEU A 141 0.45 5.72 -14.45
C LEU A 141 -0.30 6.99 -14.87
N LYS A 142 -1.64 6.98 -14.84
CA LYS A 142 -2.48 8.15 -15.15
C LYS A 142 -2.42 9.22 -14.04
N GLU A 143 -2.07 8.84 -12.81
CA GLU A 143 -2.04 9.75 -11.67
C GLU A 143 -0.72 10.54 -11.59
N ALA A 144 -0.83 11.84 -11.30
CA ALA A 144 0.32 12.73 -11.07
C ALA A 144 0.64 12.81 -9.58
N SER A 145 1.17 11.73 -9.04
CA SER A 145 1.53 11.63 -7.62
C SER A 145 3.04 11.53 -7.43
N THR A 146 3.52 11.89 -6.25
CA THR A 146 4.93 11.81 -5.87
C THR A 146 5.32 10.46 -5.27
N ASN A 147 4.32 9.71 -4.77
CA ASN A 147 4.48 8.40 -4.17
C ASN A 147 3.24 7.52 -4.41
N ILE A 148 3.37 6.21 -4.16
CA ILE A 148 2.33 5.22 -4.42
C ILE A 148 1.06 5.43 -3.59
N ILE A 149 1.18 5.87 -2.34
CA ILE A 149 0.01 6.02 -1.46
C ILE A 149 -0.86 7.18 -1.93
N ASP A 150 -0.26 8.30 -2.32
CA ASP A 150 -1.00 9.43 -2.87
C ASP A 150 -1.73 9.02 -4.16
N ALA A 151 -1.07 8.23 -5.05
CA ALA A 151 -1.74 7.67 -6.23
C ALA A 151 -2.97 6.82 -5.87
N LEU A 152 -2.86 5.97 -4.85
CA LEU A 152 -3.95 5.11 -4.42
C LEU A 152 -5.13 5.89 -3.81
N THR A 153 -4.89 7.04 -3.16
CA THR A 153 -5.98 7.84 -2.55
C THR A 153 -6.96 8.42 -3.57
N HIS A 154 -6.56 8.57 -4.83
CA HIS A 154 -7.44 8.99 -5.93
C HIS A 154 -8.27 7.83 -6.49
N GLN A 155 -7.79 6.60 -6.34
CA GLN A 155 -8.40 5.40 -6.93
C GLN A 155 -9.25 4.60 -5.95
N VAL A 156 -9.06 4.78 -4.63
CA VAL A 156 -9.66 3.93 -3.60
C VAL A 156 -10.48 4.76 -2.61
N PRO A 157 -11.83 4.73 -2.67
CA PRO A 157 -12.68 5.37 -1.69
C PRO A 157 -12.34 4.93 -0.26
N GLY A 158 -12.35 5.86 0.70
CA GLY A 158 -12.03 5.56 2.11
C GLY A 158 -10.56 5.30 2.43
N LEU A 159 -9.67 5.32 1.42
CA LEU A 159 -8.23 5.40 1.61
C LEU A 159 -7.81 6.86 1.61
N THR A 160 -7.12 7.30 2.64
CA THR A 160 -6.53 8.61 2.79
C THR A 160 -5.04 8.51 3.13
N ALA A 161 -4.30 9.59 3.00
CA ALA A 161 -2.88 9.61 3.31
C ALA A 161 -2.61 10.52 4.52
N LEU A 162 -1.82 10.01 5.47
CA LEU A 162 -1.13 10.83 6.44
C LEU A 162 0.20 11.24 5.83
N SER A 163 0.48 12.55 5.77
CA SER A 163 1.66 13.08 5.10
C SER A 163 2.41 14.09 5.96
N THR A 164 3.75 14.04 5.88
CA THR A 164 4.68 15.04 6.46
C THR A 164 5.57 15.66 5.39
N GLY A 165 5.26 15.42 4.12
CA GLY A 165 5.98 15.94 2.95
C GLY A 165 5.70 15.13 1.68
N PRO A 166 6.17 15.56 0.51
CA PRO A 166 5.84 14.93 -0.77
C PRO A 166 6.32 13.47 -0.91
N ALA A 167 7.40 13.11 -0.20
CA ALA A 167 7.98 11.76 -0.24
C ALA A 167 7.48 10.86 0.90
N ILE A 168 6.67 11.38 1.82
CA ILE A 168 6.27 10.67 3.03
C ILE A 168 4.75 10.60 3.10
N SER A 169 4.21 9.44 2.79
CA SER A 169 2.77 9.16 2.92
C SER A 169 2.54 7.78 3.52
N LYS A 170 1.62 7.73 4.48
CA LYS A 170 1.14 6.48 5.09
C LYS A 170 -0.33 6.26 4.74
N PRO A 171 -0.73 5.04 4.41
CA PRO A 171 -2.13 4.74 4.16
C PRO A 171 -2.94 4.77 5.46
N VAL A 172 -4.13 5.35 5.36
CA VAL A 172 -5.15 5.37 6.41
C VAL A 172 -6.45 4.87 5.79
N ILE A 173 -6.94 3.73 6.25
CA ILE A 173 -8.21 3.14 5.78
C ILE A 173 -9.28 3.41 6.83
N ARG A 174 -10.38 4.09 6.42
CA ARG A 174 -11.53 4.36 7.30
C ARG A 174 -11.13 5.02 8.63
N GLY A 175 -10.16 5.94 8.59
CA GLY A 175 -9.64 6.64 9.76
C GLY A 175 -8.65 5.85 10.61
N LEU A 176 -8.32 4.61 10.25
CA LEU A 176 -7.36 3.77 10.94
C LEU A 176 -6.06 3.66 10.13
N GLY A 177 -4.98 4.08 10.71
CA GLY A 177 -3.63 4.04 10.12
C GLY A 177 -2.60 3.45 11.08
N TYR A 178 -1.32 3.69 10.80
CA TYR A 178 -0.18 3.19 11.57
C TYR A 178 -0.18 1.65 11.70
N ASN A 179 -0.05 1.18 12.94
CA ASN A 179 -0.01 -0.23 13.29
C ASN A 179 -1.38 -0.93 13.24
N ARG A 180 -2.43 -0.31 12.69
CA ARG A 180 -3.74 -0.93 12.47
C ARG A 180 -3.95 -1.40 11.04
N LEU A 181 -2.97 -1.10 10.18
CA LEU A 181 -2.96 -1.44 8.77
C LEU A 181 -1.66 -2.18 8.42
N VAL A 182 -1.78 -3.26 7.68
CA VAL A 182 -0.63 -4.04 7.19
C VAL A 182 -0.35 -3.69 5.73
N VAL A 183 0.90 -3.39 5.44
CA VAL A 183 1.40 -3.26 4.07
C VAL A 183 2.14 -4.53 3.70
N VAL A 184 1.84 -5.09 2.54
CA VAL A 184 2.42 -6.34 2.03
C VAL A 184 3.01 -6.08 0.65
N ASN A 185 4.18 -6.61 0.40
CA ASN A 185 4.84 -6.58 -0.89
C ASN A 185 5.23 -8.01 -1.31
N ASP A 186 4.53 -8.54 -2.34
CA ASP A 186 4.70 -9.91 -2.83
C ASP A 186 4.56 -10.98 -1.73
N GLY A 187 3.56 -10.81 -0.86
CA GLY A 187 3.29 -11.74 0.26
C GLY A 187 4.13 -11.49 1.52
N VAL A 188 5.14 -10.62 1.45
CA VAL A 188 5.99 -10.27 2.59
C VAL A 188 5.44 -9.04 3.29
N ARG A 189 5.11 -9.16 4.57
CA ARG A 189 4.71 -8.03 5.40
C ARG A 189 5.88 -7.07 5.56
N GLN A 190 5.66 -5.81 5.23
CA GLN A 190 6.67 -4.75 5.32
C GLN A 190 6.64 -4.09 6.69
N GLU A 191 7.80 -4.02 7.31
CA GLU A 191 8.02 -3.40 8.61
C GLU A 191 8.98 -2.21 8.47
N GLY A 192 8.94 -1.25 9.40
CA GLY A 192 9.79 -0.05 9.40
C GLY A 192 9.00 1.26 9.35
N GLN A 193 7.75 1.21 8.90
CA GLN A 193 6.85 2.37 8.77
C GLN A 193 6.03 2.65 10.04
N GLN A 194 6.03 1.75 11.02
CA GLN A 194 5.10 1.78 12.16
C GLN A 194 5.48 2.77 13.24
N TRP A 195 6.69 3.33 13.22
CA TRP A 195 7.20 4.08 14.38
C TRP A 195 6.75 5.53 14.44
N GLY A 196 6.84 6.28 13.36
CA GLY A 196 6.53 7.71 13.38
C GLY A 196 5.63 8.17 12.23
N ASP A 197 5.16 9.39 12.29
CA ASP A 197 4.34 10.00 11.24
C ASP A 197 5.15 10.25 9.96
N GLU A 198 6.44 10.52 10.10
CA GLU A 198 7.43 10.80 9.06
C GLU A 198 8.02 9.55 8.40
N HIS A 199 7.54 8.36 8.74
CA HIS A 199 7.99 7.11 8.15
C HIS A 199 7.03 6.65 7.05
N GLY A 200 7.37 6.92 5.79
CA GLY A 200 6.59 6.54 4.61
C GLY A 200 6.68 5.05 4.25
N ILE A 201 5.98 4.68 3.18
CA ILE A 201 6.03 3.33 2.61
C ILE A 201 7.28 3.19 1.73
N GLU A 202 8.03 2.12 1.91
CA GLU A 202 9.32 1.86 1.29
C GLU A 202 9.19 0.86 0.13
N ILE A 203 8.43 1.25 -0.89
CA ILE A 203 8.15 0.44 -2.08
C ILE A 203 8.30 1.31 -3.34
N ASP A 204 9.01 0.79 -4.34
CA ASP A 204 9.12 1.43 -5.65
C ASP A 204 7.78 1.36 -6.40
N GLU A 205 7.15 2.52 -6.63
CA GLU A 205 5.84 2.62 -7.30
C GLU A 205 5.85 2.09 -8.74
N TYR A 206 6.98 2.23 -9.46
CA TYR A 206 7.10 1.77 -10.85
C TYR A 206 7.27 0.26 -10.99
N SER A 207 7.69 -0.42 -9.91
CA SER A 207 7.78 -1.88 -9.88
C SER A 207 6.40 -2.56 -9.79
N ILE A 208 5.38 -1.85 -9.30
CA ILE A 208 4.06 -2.39 -8.99
C ILE A 208 3.29 -2.70 -10.28
N GLN A 209 2.71 -3.89 -10.35
CA GLN A 209 1.81 -4.32 -11.42
C GLN A 209 0.34 -4.16 -11.01
N LYS A 210 0.05 -4.37 -9.73
CA LYS A 210 -1.29 -4.29 -9.15
C LYS A 210 -1.20 -4.00 -7.65
N ALA A 211 -2.10 -3.15 -7.15
CA ALA A 211 -2.34 -2.97 -5.72
C ALA A 211 -3.75 -3.47 -5.36
N GLU A 212 -3.87 -4.21 -4.27
CA GLU A 212 -5.13 -4.70 -3.72
C GLU A 212 -5.32 -4.08 -2.34
N VAL A 213 -6.42 -3.36 -2.12
CA VAL A 213 -6.75 -2.74 -0.82
C VAL A 213 -7.94 -3.47 -0.23
N LEU A 214 -7.67 -4.29 0.79
CA LEU A 214 -8.66 -5.04 1.55
C LEU A 214 -9.08 -4.18 2.75
N LYS A 215 -10.35 -3.86 2.89
CA LYS A 215 -10.86 -2.98 3.93
C LYS A 215 -11.54 -3.77 5.06
N GLY A 216 -11.30 -3.33 6.29
CA GLY A 216 -11.77 -4.00 7.49
C GLY A 216 -10.85 -5.14 7.95
N PRO A 217 -11.17 -5.81 9.07
CA PRO A 217 -10.29 -6.83 9.64
C PRO A 217 -10.07 -8.01 8.69
N ALA A 218 -9.00 -7.93 7.90
CA ALA A 218 -8.52 -8.99 7.02
C ALA A 218 -7.48 -9.90 7.72
N SER A 219 -7.51 -9.89 9.05
CA SER A 219 -6.43 -10.36 9.91
C SER A 219 -6.25 -11.87 9.89
N ILE A 220 -7.19 -12.66 9.37
CA ILE A 220 -7.07 -14.12 9.41
C ILE A 220 -5.79 -14.61 8.72
N ILE A 221 -5.42 -14.01 7.59
CA ILE A 221 -4.24 -14.42 6.85
C ILE A 221 -2.99 -13.66 7.31
N TYR A 222 -3.13 -12.36 7.60
CA TYR A 222 -2.01 -11.46 7.85
C TYR A 222 -1.64 -11.29 9.31
N GLY A 223 -2.50 -11.74 10.23
CA GLY A 223 -2.27 -11.74 11.67
C GLY A 223 -2.54 -10.42 12.35
N SER A 224 -1.83 -10.20 13.46
CA SER A 224 -1.88 -8.95 14.21
C SER A 224 -1.69 -7.73 13.33
N ASP A 225 -2.35 -6.64 13.71
CA ASP A 225 -2.20 -5.30 13.13
C ASP A 225 -3.01 -5.05 11.83
N ALA A 226 -3.70 -6.07 11.27
CA ALA A 226 -4.58 -5.92 10.10
C ALA A 226 -6.03 -5.57 10.50
N MET A 227 -6.23 -4.65 11.45
CA MET A 227 -7.55 -4.24 11.95
C MET A 227 -8.28 -3.30 11.00
N ALA A 228 -7.57 -2.37 10.37
CA ALA A 228 -8.11 -1.46 9.36
C ALA A 228 -8.22 -2.12 7.99
N GLY A 229 -7.31 -3.05 7.72
CA GLY A 229 -7.20 -3.73 6.45
C GLY A 229 -5.77 -4.01 6.04
N VAL A 230 -5.61 -4.30 4.75
CA VAL A 230 -4.31 -4.64 4.14
C VAL A 230 -4.17 -3.90 2.81
N VAL A 231 -3.00 -3.33 2.56
CA VAL A 231 -2.58 -2.86 1.24
C VAL A 231 -1.55 -3.85 0.71
N ASN A 232 -1.93 -4.63 -0.30
CA ASN A 232 -1.11 -5.68 -0.89
C ASN A 232 -0.59 -5.24 -2.26
N PHE A 233 0.72 -5.04 -2.37
CA PHE A 233 1.40 -4.70 -3.60
C PHE A 233 1.96 -5.94 -4.27
N ILE A 234 1.66 -6.11 -5.55
CA ILE A 234 2.13 -7.21 -6.38
C ILE A 234 3.06 -6.64 -7.44
N THR A 235 4.34 -7.01 -7.35
CA THR A 235 5.39 -6.57 -8.29
C THR A 235 5.79 -7.68 -9.24
N ASN A 236 5.75 -8.93 -8.80
CA ASN A 236 6.28 -10.09 -9.48
C ASN A 236 5.18 -10.94 -10.13
N THR A 237 4.85 -10.60 -11.38
CA THR A 237 3.97 -11.42 -12.21
C THR A 237 4.77 -11.89 -13.42
N PRO A 238 5.00 -13.21 -13.58
CA PRO A 238 5.71 -13.75 -14.73
C PRO A 238 5.01 -13.38 -16.03
N VAL A 239 5.77 -12.98 -17.04
CA VAL A 239 5.25 -12.80 -18.39
C VAL A 239 4.90 -14.16 -19.01
N ALA A 240 4.10 -14.15 -20.08
CA ALA A 240 3.73 -15.39 -20.76
C ALA A 240 4.95 -16.16 -21.27
N GLN A 241 4.87 -17.48 -21.26
CA GLN A 241 5.97 -18.35 -21.69
C GLN A 241 6.37 -18.05 -23.15
N GLY A 242 7.67 -18.13 -23.44
CA GLY A 242 8.24 -17.82 -24.76
C GLY A 242 8.26 -16.33 -25.10
N THR A 243 8.17 -15.44 -24.10
CA THR A 243 8.19 -14.00 -24.30
C THR A 243 9.27 -13.30 -23.47
N LEU A 244 9.81 -12.23 -24.04
CA LEU A 244 10.60 -11.21 -23.34
C LEU A 244 9.83 -9.91 -23.46
N LYS A 245 9.56 -9.25 -22.34
CA LYS A 245 8.96 -7.93 -22.28
C LYS A 245 9.90 -6.96 -21.58
N ALA A 246 10.01 -5.76 -22.13
CA ALA A 246 10.69 -4.66 -21.47
C ALA A 246 9.73 -3.47 -21.40
N ASN A 247 9.94 -2.61 -20.42
CA ASN A 247 9.16 -1.41 -20.24
C ASN A 247 10.08 -0.30 -19.71
N ILE A 248 10.01 0.88 -20.32
CA ILE A 248 10.73 2.07 -19.85
C ILE A 248 9.68 3.14 -19.57
N THR A 249 9.68 3.67 -18.36
CA THR A 249 8.80 4.78 -17.96
C THR A 249 9.67 5.97 -17.57
N SER A 250 9.35 7.15 -18.09
CA SER A 250 9.98 8.40 -17.68
C SER A 250 8.93 9.46 -17.44
N GLY A 251 9.15 10.33 -16.47
CA GLY A 251 8.22 11.40 -16.12
C GLY A 251 8.94 12.66 -15.65
N PHE A 252 8.25 13.78 -15.80
CA PHE A 252 8.66 15.08 -15.31
C PHE A 252 7.46 15.81 -14.70
N THR A 253 7.68 16.49 -13.59
CA THR A 253 6.70 17.30 -12.87
C THR A 253 7.30 18.67 -12.57
N ASP A 254 6.61 19.73 -12.97
CA ASP A 254 7.18 21.09 -12.98
C ASP A 254 7.28 21.73 -11.58
N ASN A 255 6.29 21.53 -10.73
CA ASN A 255 6.18 22.24 -9.44
C ASN A 255 7.42 22.06 -8.55
N ASN A 256 7.96 20.87 -8.47
CA ASN A 256 9.13 20.51 -7.66
C ASN A 256 10.29 19.93 -8.51
N ASN A 257 10.28 20.16 -9.82
CA ASN A 257 11.28 19.62 -10.75
C ASN A 257 11.50 18.09 -10.54
N LEU A 258 10.44 17.37 -10.20
CA LEU A 258 10.54 15.91 -10.05
C LEU A 258 10.75 15.28 -11.41
N TYR A 259 11.84 14.55 -11.56
CA TYR A 259 12.04 13.67 -12.71
C TYR A 259 12.28 12.24 -12.25
N ASN A 260 11.81 11.32 -13.06
CA ASN A 260 12.00 9.90 -12.83
C ASN A 260 12.31 9.16 -14.12
N ILE A 261 13.05 8.08 -13.98
CA ILE A 261 13.24 7.07 -15.00
C ILE A 261 13.18 5.68 -14.35
N SER A 262 12.40 4.80 -14.94
CA SER A 262 12.27 3.41 -14.49
C SER A 262 12.34 2.47 -15.67
N GLY A 263 13.09 1.39 -15.52
CA GLY A 263 13.21 0.31 -16.50
C GLY A 263 12.88 -1.03 -15.89
N ASN A 264 12.18 -1.87 -16.65
CA ASN A 264 11.86 -3.24 -16.27
C ASN A 264 12.06 -4.16 -17.46
N VAL A 265 12.70 -5.32 -17.24
CA VAL A 265 12.84 -6.39 -18.26
C VAL A 265 12.47 -7.72 -17.61
N ALA A 266 11.58 -8.46 -18.26
CA ALA A 266 11.11 -9.76 -17.80
C ALA A 266 11.09 -10.77 -18.93
N ALA A 267 11.48 -12.02 -18.66
CA ALA A 267 11.44 -13.11 -19.62
C ALA A 267 10.90 -14.39 -18.97
N ASN A 268 10.26 -15.22 -19.80
CA ASN A 268 9.80 -16.55 -19.44
C ASN A 268 10.10 -17.53 -20.56
N HIS A 269 11.07 -18.40 -20.32
CA HIS A 269 11.56 -19.36 -21.30
C HIS A 269 10.64 -20.58 -21.43
N ALA A 270 10.74 -21.28 -22.56
CA ALA A 270 9.94 -22.48 -22.84
C ALA A 270 10.14 -23.61 -21.82
N ASN A 271 11.31 -23.65 -21.16
CA ASN A 271 11.62 -24.63 -20.10
C ASN A 271 11.03 -24.25 -18.72
N GLY A 272 10.28 -23.12 -18.61
CA GLY A 272 9.68 -22.62 -17.37
C GLY A 272 10.62 -21.77 -16.50
N PHE A 273 11.88 -21.58 -16.90
CA PHE A 273 12.76 -20.61 -16.26
C PHE A 273 12.26 -19.20 -16.60
N ASN A 274 12.06 -18.38 -15.57
CA ASN A 274 11.59 -17.01 -15.75
C ASN A 274 12.32 -16.07 -14.80
N TRP A 275 12.40 -14.81 -15.20
CA TRP A 275 13.11 -13.79 -14.43
C TRP A 275 12.56 -12.39 -14.73
N ASN A 276 12.78 -11.48 -13.82
CA ASN A 276 12.48 -10.07 -13.93
C ASN A 276 13.60 -9.26 -13.27
N VAL A 277 13.96 -8.14 -13.86
CA VAL A 277 14.86 -7.14 -13.28
C VAL A 277 14.28 -5.76 -13.52
N TYR A 278 14.26 -4.93 -12.50
CA TYR A 278 13.85 -3.54 -12.60
C TYR A 278 14.78 -2.58 -11.86
N GLY A 279 14.76 -1.33 -12.26
CA GLY A 279 15.44 -0.26 -11.55
C GLY A 279 14.76 1.07 -11.79
N THR A 280 14.74 1.92 -10.76
CA THR A 280 14.11 3.24 -10.77
C THR A 280 15.02 4.28 -10.13
N TYR A 281 15.08 5.44 -10.75
CA TYR A 281 15.66 6.65 -10.21
C TYR A 281 14.64 7.77 -10.19
N LYS A 282 14.52 8.46 -9.05
CA LYS A 282 13.67 9.65 -8.88
C LYS A 282 14.48 10.74 -8.18
N ASN A 283 14.24 11.99 -8.56
CA ASN A 283 14.80 13.14 -7.87
C ASN A 283 13.85 14.32 -7.94
N ALA A 284 13.62 14.97 -6.81
CA ALA A 284 12.78 16.15 -6.69
C ALA A 284 13.47 17.26 -5.90
N ALA A 285 13.28 18.48 -6.33
CA ALA A 285 13.60 19.68 -5.58
C ALA A 285 12.47 20.07 -4.61
N SER A 286 12.59 21.21 -3.96
CA SER A 286 11.54 21.76 -3.10
C SER A 286 10.28 22.07 -3.89
N TYR A 287 9.11 21.69 -3.34
CA TYR A 287 7.83 22.05 -3.95
C TYR A 287 7.44 23.51 -3.63
N HIS A 288 6.52 24.01 -4.44
CA HIS A 288 6.02 25.36 -4.37
C HIS A 288 4.51 25.38 -4.11
N ASN A 289 4.05 26.33 -3.29
CA ASN A 289 2.65 26.65 -3.12
C ASN A 289 2.44 28.18 -3.06
N LYS A 290 1.17 28.63 -3.17
CA LYS A 290 0.80 30.03 -3.26
C LYS A 290 1.14 30.86 -2.01
N TYR A 291 1.15 30.25 -0.83
CA TYR A 291 1.31 30.99 0.43
C TYR A 291 2.72 30.97 0.99
N ASP A 292 3.42 29.86 0.85
CA ASP A 292 4.77 29.68 1.39
C ASP A 292 5.87 29.99 0.36
N GLY A 293 5.51 30.04 -0.95
CA GLY A 293 6.48 29.99 -2.02
C GLY A 293 7.11 28.61 -2.11
N TYR A 294 8.41 28.52 -2.30
CA TYR A 294 9.15 27.24 -2.22
C TYR A 294 9.31 26.81 -0.76
N VAL A 295 8.93 25.57 -0.46
CA VAL A 295 8.98 25.00 0.88
C VAL A 295 10.33 24.36 1.12
N LEU A 296 11.11 24.93 2.02
CA LEU A 296 12.44 24.47 2.36
C LEU A 296 12.43 22.97 2.75
N ASN A 297 13.45 22.26 2.29
CA ASN A 297 13.74 20.87 2.68
C ASN A 297 12.64 19.87 2.33
N SER A 298 11.86 20.16 1.28
CA SER A 298 10.83 19.26 0.78
C SER A 298 11.26 18.38 -0.40
N GLY A 299 12.52 18.45 -0.77
CA GLY A 299 13.13 17.65 -1.84
C GLY A 299 13.43 16.21 -1.40
N PHE A 300 13.64 15.33 -2.36
CA PHE A 300 14.02 13.93 -2.11
C PHE A 300 14.70 13.28 -3.31
N ASN A 301 15.38 12.16 -3.05
CA ASN A 301 16.03 11.33 -4.06
C ASN A 301 15.79 9.85 -3.75
N GLU A 302 15.48 9.05 -4.78
CA GLU A 302 15.28 7.59 -4.66
C GLU A 302 16.10 6.84 -5.70
N ARG A 303 16.63 5.67 -5.28
CA ARG A 303 17.39 4.73 -6.13
C ARG A 303 16.97 3.31 -5.78
N ASN A 304 16.03 2.79 -6.54
CA ASN A 304 15.43 1.51 -6.26
C ASN A 304 15.85 0.48 -7.30
N PHE A 305 16.03 -0.77 -6.89
CA PHE A 305 16.24 -1.88 -7.82
C PHE A 305 15.70 -3.17 -7.23
N GLY A 306 15.38 -4.11 -8.08
CA GLY A 306 14.95 -5.43 -7.67
C GLY A 306 14.62 -6.34 -8.84
N GLY A 307 14.03 -7.48 -8.49
CA GLY A 307 13.61 -8.47 -9.46
C GLY A 307 13.45 -9.84 -8.84
N TYR A 308 13.33 -10.86 -9.69
CA TYR A 308 13.28 -12.24 -9.26
C TYR A 308 13.87 -13.17 -10.32
N ILE A 309 14.29 -14.34 -9.88
CA ILE A 309 14.52 -15.52 -10.72
C ILE A 309 13.55 -16.62 -10.26
N GLY A 310 13.00 -17.34 -11.21
CA GLY A 310 11.96 -18.33 -10.92
C GLY A 310 11.96 -19.52 -11.85
N LEU A 311 11.33 -20.58 -11.38
CA LEU A 311 11.10 -21.80 -12.12
C LEU A 311 9.65 -22.25 -11.95
N ASN A 312 8.88 -22.27 -13.04
CA ASN A 312 7.52 -22.77 -13.08
C ASN A 312 7.49 -24.13 -13.80
N LYS A 313 6.99 -25.15 -13.14
CA LYS A 313 6.96 -26.55 -13.61
C LYS A 313 5.61 -27.20 -13.32
N ALA A 314 5.47 -28.43 -13.76
CA ALA A 314 4.27 -29.24 -13.50
C ALA A 314 4.04 -29.58 -12.01
N TRP A 315 4.97 -29.31 -11.12
CA TRP A 315 4.82 -29.46 -9.67
C TRP A 315 4.44 -28.16 -8.95
N GLY A 316 4.46 -27.02 -9.66
CA GLY A 316 4.21 -25.68 -9.10
C GLY A 316 5.29 -24.68 -9.50
N TYR A 317 5.67 -23.78 -8.57
CA TYR A 317 6.73 -22.79 -8.82
C TYR A 317 7.64 -22.58 -7.61
N THR A 318 8.84 -22.06 -7.88
CA THR A 318 9.75 -21.48 -6.91
C THR A 318 10.30 -20.17 -7.46
N HIS A 319 10.20 -19.07 -6.68
CA HIS A 319 10.69 -17.75 -7.05
C HIS A 319 11.57 -17.19 -5.93
N LEU A 320 12.80 -16.82 -6.26
CA LEU A 320 13.70 -16.08 -5.40
C LEU A 320 13.64 -14.60 -5.78
N MET A 321 13.12 -13.79 -4.90
CA MET A 321 12.89 -12.36 -5.09
C MET A 321 13.91 -11.55 -4.30
N ILE A 322 14.35 -10.42 -4.87
CA ILE A 322 15.23 -9.45 -4.21
C ILE A 322 14.74 -8.04 -4.54
N SER A 323 14.80 -7.15 -3.56
CA SER A 323 14.54 -5.73 -3.78
C SER A 323 15.33 -4.88 -2.81
N ASN A 324 15.67 -3.67 -3.25
CA ASN A 324 16.29 -2.63 -2.45
C ASN A 324 15.61 -1.30 -2.74
N PHE A 325 15.11 -0.67 -1.71
CA PHE A 325 14.61 0.70 -1.71
C PHE A 325 15.63 1.57 -1.01
N ASP A 326 16.04 2.67 -1.63
CA ASP A 326 17.01 3.62 -1.09
C ASP A 326 16.48 5.03 -1.33
N GLN A 327 16.18 5.76 -0.26
CA GLN A 327 15.60 7.10 -0.33
C GLN A 327 16.32 8.03 0.65
N LYS A 328 16.71 9.22 0.12
CA LYS A 328 17.08 10.37 0.94
C LYS A 328 16.03 11.44 0.79
N LEU A 329 15.54 11.99 1.89
CA LEU A 329 14.51 13.03 1.88
C LEU A 329 14.74 14.08 2.96
N GLY A 330 14.38 15.32 2.66
CA GLY A 330 14.37 16.37 3.66
C GLY A 330 13.18 16.28 4.60
N ILE A 331 13.35 16.70 5.83
CA ILE A 331 12.29 16.83 6.83
C ILE A 331 11.89 18.30 6.90
N ILE A 332 10.60 18.58 6.74
CA ILE A 332 10.05 19.95 6.76
C ILE A 332 9.71 20.32 8.20
N GLU A 333 10.51 21.12 8.85
CA GLU A 333 10.22 21.66 10.18
C GLU A 333 9.37 22.92 10.14
N GLY A 334 9.51 23.71 9.07
CA GLY A 334 8.74 24.94 8.87
C GLY A 334 9.21 26.11 9.71
N ALA A 335 10.42 26.06 10.28
CA ALA A 335 11.01 27.15 11.05
C ALA A 335 11.12 28.43 10.22
N ARG A 336 10.75 29.58 10.83
CA ARG A 336 10.66 30.87 10.14
C ARG A 336 11.27 31.99 10.93
N ASP A 337 11.90 32.91 10.23
CA ASP A 337 12.33 34.19 10.78
C ASP A 337 11.11 35.02 11.21
N LEU A 338 11.13 35.47 12.44
CA LEU A 338 10.01 36.14 13.09
C LEU A 338 9.65 37.49 12.43
N THR A 339 10.61 38.15 11.77
CA THR A 339 10.45 39.47 11.18
C THR A 339 10.02 39.41 9.73
N THR A 340 10.57 38.48 8.97
CA THR A 340 10.37 38.38 7.52
C THR A 340 9.39 37.29 7.11
N GLY A 341 9.14 36.32 8.00
CA GLY A 341 8.32 35.12 7.73
C GLY A 341 8.97 34.13 6.77
N LYS A 342 10.23 34.32 6.38
CA LYS A 342 10.99 33.45 5.46
C LYS A 342 11.50 32.22 6.22
N PHE A 343 11.70 31.12 5.48
CA PHE A 343 12.26 29.89 6.05
C PHE A 343 13.68 30.06 6.55
N LEU A 344 14.00 29.44 7.67
CA LEU A 344 15.31 29.38 8.28
C LEU A 344 16.02 28.08 7.93
N ILE A 345 17.30 28.15 7.63
CA ILE A 345 18.21 27.03 7.50
C ILE A 345 19.10 26.99 8.76
N TYR A 346 19.21 25.80 9.35
CA TYR A 346 20.25 25.51 10.28
C TYR A 346 21.54 25.27 9.50
N SER A 347 22.59 26.05 9.74
CA SER A 347 23.89 25.97 9.07
C SER A 347 24.93 25.29 9.96
N GLU A 348 26.11 24.93 9.38
CA GLU A 348 27.25 24.33 10.09
C GLU A 348 27.77 25.16 11.31
N THR A 349 27.36 26.41 11.37
CA THR A 349 27.54 27.26 12.55
C THR A 349 26.25 27.28 13.38
N PRO A 350 26.30 27.48 14.71
CA PRO A 350 25.11 27.42 15.57
C PRO A 350 24.08 28.53 15.31
N PHE A 351 24.16 29.22 14.20
CA PHE A 351 23.30 30.34 13.87
C PHE A 351 22.35 29.97 12.73
N GLU A 352 21.07 30.08 13.03
CA GLU A 352 20.02 30.06 12.00
C GLU A 352 20.20 31.23 11.04
N ARG A 353 19.96 30.98 9.77
CA ARG A 353 19.94 32.04 8.76
C ARG A 353 18.77 31.89 7.81
N ILE A 354 18.33 32.98 7.22
CA ILE A 354 17.29 32.94 6.20
C ILE A 354 17.79 32.17 4.97
N ALA A 355 16.97 31.25 4.47
CA ALA A 355 17.21 30.52 3.23
C ALA A 355 17.24 31.45 2.04
N THR A 356 18.22 31.28 1.15
CA THR A 356 18.29 32.00 -0.12
C THR A 356 17.32 31.42 -1.15
N ASP A 357 16.92 32.21 -2.15
CA ASP A 357 16.05 31.73 -3.23
C ASP A 357 16.67 30.55 -4.02
N SER A 358 17.97 30.51 -4.15
CA SER A 358 18.69 29.41 -4.81
C SER A 358 18.59 28.10 -4.01
N GLU A 359 18.71 28.17 -2.68
CA GLU A 359 18.59 27.04 -1.78
C GLU A 359 17.16 26.51 -1.74
N LEU A 360 16.18 27.42 -1.67
CA LEU A 360 14.75 27.07 -1.71
C LEU A 360 14.37 26.33 -3.02
N LYS A 361 14.99 26.66 -4.15
CA LYS A 361 14.73 26.02 -5.45
C LYS A 361 15.59 24.78 -5.69
N SER A 362 16.55 24.50 -4.82
CA SER A 362 17.49 23.40 -5.02
C SER A 362 16.89 22.05 -4.65
N GLY A 363 17.51 20.98 -5.13
CA GLY A 363 17.30 19.60 -4.64
C GLY A 363 18.25 19.23 -3.49
N ASN A 364 19.00 20.19 -2.93
CA ASN A 364 19.86 19.94 -1.78
C ASN A 364 19.03 19.68 -0.54
N LEU A 365 19.45 18.70 0.25
CA LEU A 365 18.83 18.38 1.53
C LEU A 365 19.65 19.04 2.64
N PHE A 366 18.94 19.75 3.49
CA PHE A 366 19.47 20.37 4.71
C PHE A 366 19.06 19.55 5.93
N THR A 367 19.71 19.75 7.04
CA THR A 367 19.28 19.19 8.32
C THR A 367 17.98 19.88 8.78
N PRO A 368 17.00 19.12 9.28
CA PRO A 368 17.01 17.66 9.39
C PRO A 368 16.65 16.96 8.07
N TYR A 369 17.26 15.80 7.85
CA TYR A 369 16.93 14.93 6.72
C TYR A 369 17.00 13.46 7.12
N GLN A 370 16.37 12.58 6.33
CA GLN A 370 16.40 11.12 6.52
C GLN A 370 17.12 10.42 5.37
N HIS A 371 17.77 9.30 5.68
CA HIS A 371 18.25 8.32 4.72
C HIS A 371 17.72 6.93 5.09
N VAL A 372 16.83 6.41 4.26
CA VAL A 372 16.15 5.13 4.47
C VAL A 372 16.64 4.13 3.45
N GLN A 373 17.01 2.93 3.91
CA GLN A 373 17.37 1.81 3.06
C GLN A 373 16.61 0.58 3.50
N HIS A 374 15.91 -0.08 2.57
CA HIS A 374 15.16 -1.29 2.85
C HIS A 374 15.53 -2.38 1.85
N PHE A 375 16.33 -3.33 2.31
CA PHE A 375 16.70 -4.52 1.54
C PHE A 375 15.75 -5.68 1.90
N LYS A 376 15.30 -6.43 0.88
CA LYS A 376 14.46 -7.63 1.04
C LYS A 376 14.98 -8.74 0.14
N ILE A 377 15.08 -9.96 0.68
CA ILE A 377 15.23 -11.20 -0.08
C ILE A 377 14.16 -12.17 0.38
N ALA A 378 13.46 -12.82 -0.57
CA ALA A 378 12.36 -13.72 -0.25
C ALA A 378 12.34 -14.91 -1.19
N LEU A 379 12.04 -16.09 -0.64
CA LEU A 379 11.80 -17.32 -1.37
C LEU A 379 10.31 -17.67 -1.28
N ASP A 380 9.63 -17.65 -2.43
CA ASP A 380 8.21 -17.96 -2.56
C ASP A 380 8.03 -19.24 -3.36
N ASN A 381 7.39 -20.24 -2.75
CA ASN A 381 7.16 -21.54 -3.33
C ASN A 381 5.68 -21.92 -3.28
N ASN A 382 5.21 -22.52 -4.35
CA ASN A 382 3.91 -23.19 -4.42
C ASN A 382 4.15 -24.59 -4.95
N ILE A 383 3.83 -25.61 -4.16
CA ILE A 383 4.11 -27.00 -4.44
C ILE A 383 2.80 -27.78 -4.43
N SER A 384 2.53 -28.52 -5.48
CA SER A 384 1.37 -29.41 -5.57
C SER A 384 1.68 -30.74 -4.88
N VAL A 385 0.79 -31.17 -4.00
CA VAL A 385 0.85 -32.43 -3.26
C VAL A 385 -0.44 -33.20 -3.57
N GLY A 386 -0.39 -34.06 -4.57
CA GLY A 386 -1.60 -34.62 -5.18
C GLY A 386 -2.46 -33.48 -5.77
N ASN A 387 -3.70 -33.38 -5.32
CA ASN A 387 -4.62 -32.28 -5.71
C ASN A 387 -4.52 -31.06 -4.80
N ASP A 388 -3.85 -31.15 -3.68
CA ASP A 388 -3.67 -30.09 -2.70
C ASP A 388 -2.44 -29.20 -3.04
N ARG A 389 -2.28 -28.08 -2.33
CA ARG A 389 -1.14 -27.17 -2.53
C ARG A 389 -0.55 -26.71 -1.22
N VAL A 390 0.77 -26.66 -1.19
CA VAL A 390 1.56 -26.08 -0.10
C VAL A 390 2.21 -24.80 -0.59
N ASN A 391 1.96 -23.68 0.08
CA ASN A 391 2.67 -22.43 -0.13
C ASN A 391 3.68 -22.24 1.00
N VAL A 392 4.92 -21.93 0.65
CA VAL A 392 5.98 -21.62 1.61
C VAL A 392 6.66 -20.33 1.19
N LEU A 393 6.54 -19.31 2.05
CA LEU A 393 7.23 -18.05 1.89
C LEU A 393 8.16 -17.82 3.08
N VAL A 394 9.44 -17.56 2.80
CA VAL A 394 10.41 -17.13 3.81
C VAL A 394 11.11 -15.89 3.28
N ALA A 395 11.19 -14.84 4.10
CA ALA A 395 11.84 -13.60 3.71
C ALA A 395 12.73 -13.06 4.83
N TYR A 396 13.84 -12.46 4.43
CA TYR A 396 14.67 -11.62 5.29
C TYR A 396 14.59 -10.19 4.80
N GLN A 397 14.39 -9.27 5.74
CA GLN A 397 14.36 -7.84 5.50
C GLN A 397 15.36 -7.15 6.41
N HIS A 398 16.04 -6.14 5.88
CA HIS A 398 16.94 -5.26 6.60
C HIS A 398 16.57 -3.82 6.31
N ASN A 399 15.95 -3.17 7.28
CA ASN A 399 15.57 -1.76 7.22
C ASN A 399 16.58 -0.95 8.04
N GLN A 400 17.13 0.07 7.42
CA GLN A 400 18.03 1.03 8.03
C GLN A 400 17.44 2.42 7.87
N ARG A 401 17.09 3.06 8.98
CA ARG A 401 16.60 4.43 9.00
C ARG A 401 17.56 5.29 9.81
N ARG A 402 18.07 6.30 9.15
CA ARG A 402 19.01 7.26 9.71
C ARG A 402 18.40 8.65 9.62
N GLU A 403 18.41 9.37 10.72
CA GLU A 403 17.95 10.75 10.80
C GLU A 403 19.13 11.64 11.20
N PHE A 404 19.27 12.78 10.53
CA PHE A 404 20.39 13.69 10.66
C PHE A 404 19.82 15.06 11.05
N GLY A 405 19.82 15.37 12.34
CA GLY A 405 19.24 16.59 12.90
C GLY A 405 20.30 17.62 13.34
N ASP A 406 21.55 17.21 13.56
CA ASP A 406 22.61 18.10 14.03
C ASP A 406 23.29 18.83 12.85
N PRO A 407 23.07 20.14 12.69
CA PRO A 407 23.70 20.90 11.62
C PRO A 407 25.21 21.05 11.77
N SER A 408 25.76 20.87 12.97
CA SER A 408 27.22 20.91 13.21
C SER A 408 27.92 19.62 12.82
N ASN A 409 27.14 18.53 12.68
CA ASN A 409 27.63 17.19 12.31
C ASN A 409 26.68 16.49 11.34
N TYR A 410 26.32 17.15 10.25
CA TYR A 410 25.32 16.73 9.28
C TYR A 410 25.61 15.40 8.56
N THR A 411 26.78 14.80 8.74
CA THR A 411 27.15 13.50 8.16
C THR A 411 26.97 12.32 9.09
N THR A 412 26.79 12.56 10.39
CA THR A 412 26.59 11.53 11.41
C THR A 412 25.12 11.51 11.81
N PRO A 413 24.44 10.36 11.74
CA PRO A 413 23.04 10.30 12.16
C PRO A 413 22.90 10.46 13.67
N ASP A 414 21.93 11.27 14.08
CA ASP A 414 21.52 11.41 15.47
C ASP A 414 20.66 10.26 15.93
N LEU A 415 19.79 9.76 15.05
CA LEU A 415 18.94 8.60 15.25
C LEU A 415 19.25 7.55 14.19
N TYR A 416 19.46 6.28 14.58
CA TYR A 416 19.71 5.20 13.64
C TYR A 416 19.06 3.91 14.09
N PHE A 417 17.95 3.56 13.47
CA PHE A 417 17.27 2.28 13.62
C PHE A 417 17.81 1.27 12.62
N ASN A 418 18.32 0.15 13.15
CA ASN A 418 18.80 -0.99 12.39
C ASN A 418 17.86 -2.19 12.65
N LEU A 419 16.79 -2.28 11.85
CA LEU A 419 15.74 -3.26 12.01
C LEU A 419 15.96 -4.44 11.08
N GLN A 420 16.03 -5.64 11.64
CA GLN A 420 16.12 -6.90 10.90
C GLN A 420 14.87 -7.73 11.17
N THR A 421 14.26 -8.25 10.11
CA THR A 421 13.03 -9.05 10.20
C THR A 421 13.16 -10.30 9.35
N VAL A 422 12.84 -11.45 9.92
CA VAL A 422 12.63 -12.72 9.21
C VAL A 422 11.14 -13.02 9.24
N ASN A 423 10.50 -13.02 8.07
CA ASN A 423 9.10 -13.42 7.93
C ASN A 423 9.01 -14.87 7.45
N TYR A 424 8.00 -15.59 7.92
CA TYR A 424 7.70 -16.94 7.45
C TYR A 424 6.19 -17.13 7.30
N ASN A 425 5.79 -17.87 6.27
CA ASN A 425 4.41 -18.27 6.02
C ASN A 425 4.39 -19.67 5.40
N LEU A 426 3.72 -20.58 6.07
CA LEU A 426 3.43 -21.93 5.60
C LEU A 426 1.91 -22.06 5.49
N GLN A 427 1.41 -22.39 4.32
CA GLN A 427 -0.02 -22.54 4.07
C GLN A 427 -0.30 -23.83 3.31
N TYR A 428 -1.25 -24.61 3.79
CA TYR A 428 -1.77 -25.81 3.16
C TYR A 428 -3.18 -25.53 2.64
N ASN A 429 -3.37 -25.66 1.34
CA ASN A 429 -4.65 -25.46 0.67
C ASN A 429 -5.19 -26.80 0.21
N ILE A 430 -6.29 -27.21 0.81
CA ILE A 430 -7.02 -28.43 0.43
C ILE A 430 -7.71 -28.16 -0.92
N ALA A 431 -7.62 -29.14 -1.81
CA ALA A 431 -8.34 -29.11 -3.08
C ALA A 431 -9.85 -28.94 -2.87
N ASP A 432 -10.50 -28.31 -3.84
CA ASP A 432 -11.95 -28.12 -3.80
C ASP A 432 -12.68 -29.47 -3.64
N HIS A 433 -13.31 -29.65 -2.48
CA HIS A 433 -14.14 -30.81 -2.18
C HIS A 433 -15.60 -30.40 -2.02
N ASN A 434 -16.46 -30.78 -2.96
CA ASN A 434 -17.87 -30.43 -2.98
C ASN A 434 -18.15 -28.91 -2.84
N GLY A 435 -17.29 -28.08 -3.47
CA GLY A 435 -17.37 -26.63 -3.41
C GLY A 435 -16.74 -25.99 -2.17
N TRP A 436 -16.24 -26.78 -1.20
CA TRP A 436 -15.48 -26.28 -0.06
C TRP A 436 -14.02 -26.06 -0.45
N LYS A 437 -13.51 -24.85 -0.20
CA LYS A 437 -12.09 -24.49 -0.30
C LYS A 437 -11.59 -24.13 1.09
N THR A 438 -10.71 -24.93 1.63
CA THR A 438 -10.22 -24.76 3.00
C THR A 438 -8.71 -24.61 2.99
N SER A 439 -8.21 -23.66 3.76
CA SER A 439 -6.79 -23.37 3.94
C SER A 439 -6.43 -23.38 5.41
N PHE A 440 -5.31 -23.99 5.74
CA PHE A 440 -4.67 -23.92 7.05
C PHE A 440 -3.36 -23.15 6.89
N GLY A 441 -2.97 -22.37 7.87
CA GLY A 441 -1.69 -21.68 7.81
C GLY A 441 -1.04 -21.47 9.15
N LEU A 442 0.28 -21.35 9.09
CA LEU A 442 1.18 -20.96 10.17
C LEU A 442 2.07 -19.85 9.65
N ASN A 443 2.03 -18.69 10.25
CA ASN A 443 2.89 -17.59 9.86
C ASN A 443 3.32 -16.73 11.05
N GLY A 444 4.29 -15.88 10.80
CA GLY A 444 4.78 -14.95 11.81
C GLY A 444 6.07 -14.28 11.38
N MET A 445 6.76 -13.71 12.37
CA MET A 445 8.06 -13.09 12.16
C MET A 445 8.95 -13.16 13.39
N TYR A 446 10.25 -13.10 13.16
CA TYR A 446 11.24 -12.73 14.15
C TYR A 446 11.81 -11.37 13.77
N GLN A 447 11.82 -10.44 14.71
CA GLN A 447 12.28 -9.08 14.48
C GLN A 447 13.21 -8.63 15.59
N GLN A 448 14.27 -7.91 15.23
CA GLN A 448 15.12 -7.22 16.18
C GLN A 448 15.45 -5.82 15.69
N ASN A 449 15.46 -4.85 16.61
CA ASN A 449 15.98 -3.51 16.36
C ASN A 449 17.22 -3.28 17.21
N ARG A 450 18.21 -2.59 16.63
CA ARG A 450 19.39 -2.08 17.31
C ARG A 450 19.56 -0.62 16.99
N ASN A 451 19.89 0.19 17.99
CA ASN A 451 20.14 1.62 17.84
C ASN A 451 21.65 1.83 17.65
N LEU A 452 22.03 2.49 16.55
CA LEU A 452 23.43 2.66 16.14
C LEU A 452 23.89 4.13 16.18
N ALA A 453 23.08 5.02 16.76
CA ALA A 453 23.41 6.43 16.96
C ALA A 453 23.32 6.82 18.44
N SER A 454 23.71 8.05 18.75
CA SER A 454 23.77 8.58 20.12
C SER A 454 22.38 8.78 20.72
N ASN A 455 21.41 9.25 19.95
CA ASN A 455 20.04 9.44 20.39
C ASN A 455 19.26 8.13 20.31
N VAL A 456 18.60 7.77 21.40
CA VAL A 456 17.81 6.56 21.51
C VAL A 456 16.38 6.93 21.89
N LEU A 457 15.47 6.93 20.90
CA LEU A 457 14.06 7.25 21.09
C LEU A 457 13.28 6.08 21.69
N ILE A 458 13.56 4.86 21.20
CA ILE A 458 12.98 3.60 21.67
C ILE A 458 14.08 2.63 22.08
N PRO A 459 13.86 1.72 23.04
CA PRO A 459 14.86 0.73 23.42
C PRO A 459 15.17 -0.23 22.27
N GLU A 460 16.33 -0.85 22.31
CA GLU A 460 16.59 -2.05 21.53
C GLU A 460 15.63 -3.15 21.95
N TYR A 461 15.20 -3.98 20.99
CA TYR A 461 14.25 -5.04 21.30
C TYR A 461 14.42 -6.27 20.41
N ASN A 462 13.84 -7.38 20.88
CA ASN A 462 13.59 -8.57 20.09
C ASN A 462 12.10 -8.91 20.18
N GLN A 463 11.51 -9.32 19.06
CA GLN A 463 10.11 -9.70 18.97
C GLN A 463 9.98 -11.02 18.22
N PHE A 464 9.09 -11.89 18.67
CA PHE A 464 8.73 -13.12 17.98
C PHE A 464 7.20 -13.23 17.92
N ASP A 465 6.69 -13.30 16.71
CA ASP A 465 5.27 -13.47 16.41
C ASP A 465 5.05 -14.85 15.80
N ILE A 466 4.01 -15.54 16.26
CA ILE A 466 3.51 -16.78 15.66
C ILE A 466 1.99 -16.76 15.65
N GLY A 467 1.40 -17.15 14.52
CA GLY A 467 -0.04 -17.30 14.39
C GLY A 467 -0.42 -18.49 13.54
N SER A 468 -1.50 -19.14 13.93
CA SER A 468 -2.09 -20.25 13.18
C SER A 468 -3.52 -19.93 12.80
N PHE A 469 -3.94 -20.31 11.60
CA PHE A 469 -5.29 -20.02 11.13
C PHE A 469 -5.90 -21.15 10.33
N ILE A 470 -7.22 -21.14 10.30
CA ILE A 470 -8.07 -21.89 9.38
C ILE A 470 -9.01 -20.90 8.68
N LEU A 471 -9.11 -21.03 7.37
CA LEU A 471 -10.06 -20.27 6.55
C LEU A 471 -10.79 -21.25 5.65
N THR A 472 -12.12 -21.14 5.58
CA THR A 472 -12.94 -21.97 4.71
C THR A 472 -13.96 -21.14 3.96
N ARG A 473 -14.30 -21.57 2.74
CA ARG A 473 -15.28 -20.91 1.88
C ARG A 473 -16.04 -21.92 1.06
N LYS A 474 -17.35 -21.65 0.86
CA LYS A 474 -18.18 -22.41 -0.06
C LYS A 474 -19.12 -21.49 -0.82
N THR A 475 -19.24 -21.72 -2.12
CA THR A 475 -20.24 -21.07 -2.98
C THR A 475 -21.36 -22.08 -3.30
N PHE A 476 -22.58 -21.75 -2.93
CA PHE A 476 -23.79 -22.52 -3.16
C PHE A 476 -24.48 -22.01 -4.44
N ASN A 477 -24.87 -22.91 -5.32
CA ASN A 477 -25.62 -22.61 -6.53
C ASN A 477 -25.01 -21.48 -7.40
N ASN A 478 -23.69 -21.29 -7.34
CA ASN A 478 -22.93 -20.21 -7.97
C ASN A 478 -23.45 -18.78 -7.65
N LYS A 479 -24.18 -18.60 -6.56
CA LYS A 479 -24.80 -17.32 -6.18
C LYS A 479 -24.54 -16.91 -4.75
N PHE A 480 -24.41 -17.85 -3.84
CA PHE A 480 -24.34 -17.57 -2.42
C PHE A 480 -23.01 -18.09 -1.86
N THR A 481 -22.11 -17.18 -1.55
CA THR A 481 -20.80 -17.52 -0.99
C THR A 481 -20.81 -17.26 0.51
N VAL A 482 -20.45 -18.26 1.29
CA VAL A 482 -20.15 -18.14 2.72
C VAL A 482 -18.66 -18.30 2.90
N SER A 483 -18.03 -17.41 3.65
CA SER A 483 -16.64 -17.52 4.04
C SER A 483 -16.50 -17.27 5.53
N GLY A 484 -15.63 -18.03 6.19
CA GLY A 484 -15.34 -17.85 7.60
C GLY A 484 -14.00 -18.43 7.99
N GLY A 485 -13.42 -17.89 9.05
CA GLY A 485 -12.14 -18.36 9.55
C GLY A 485 -11.86 -17.91 10.96
N LEU A 486 -10.91 -18.62 11.58
CA LEU A 486 -10.41 -18.35 12.92
C LEU A 486 -8.89 -18.34 12.88
N ARG A 487 -8.32 -17.52 13.75
CA ARG A 487 -6.87 -17.40 13.92
C ARG A 487 -6.53 -17.19 15.40
N TYR A 488 -5.45 -17.82 15.84
CA TYR A 488 -4.79 -17.55 17.11
C TYR A 488 -3.42 -16.95 16.84
N ASP A 489 -3.08 -15.89 17.55
CA ASP A 489 -1.78 -15.20 17.49
C ASP A 489 -1.15 -15.08 18.85
N ASN A 490 0.18 -15.16 18.88
CA ASN A 490 0.99 -14.84 20.04
C ASN A 490 2.18 -13.99 19.62
N ARG A 491 2.36 -12.85 20.31
CA ARG A 491 3.52 -11.95 20.18
C ARG A 491 4.30 -11.93 21.50
N ASN A 492 5.57 -12.28 21.44
CA ASN A 492 6.51 -12.12 22.54
C ASN A 492 7.43 -10.95 22.23
N LEU A 493 7.44 -9.94 23.08
CA LEU A 493 8.27 -8.75 22.99
C LEU A 493 9.22 -8.70 24.19
N HIS A 494 10.51 -8.48 23.94
CA HIS A 494 11.54 -8.25 24.94
C HIS A 494 12.27 -6.95 24.62
N SER A 495 12.02 -5.92 25.41
CA SER A 495 12.71 -4.64 25.44
C SER A 495 13.98 -4.75 26.28
N LEU A 496 15.09 -4.23 25.78
CA LEU A 496 16.39 -4.32 26.44
C LEU A 496 16.65 -3.08 27.29
N TYR A 497 17.37 -3.28 28.40
CA TYR A 497 17.84 -2.23 29.27
C TYR A 497 18.78 -1.25 28.54
N TYR A 498 18.61 0.03 28.79
CA TYR A 498 19.51 1.08 28.31
C TYR A 498 19.69 2.18 29.37
N ASN A 499 20.95 2.54 29.62
CA ASN A 499 21.34 3.68 30.46
C ASN A 499 22.07 4.68 29.54
N ASP A 500 21.67 5.93 29.59
CA ASP A 500 22.24 7.02 28.77
C ASP A 500 23.55 7.63 29.36
N GLY A 501 24.06 7.05 30.44
CA GLY A 501 25.21 7.53 31.17
C GLY A 501 24.86 8.40 32.37
N THR A 502 23.65 8.92 32.46
CA THR A 502 23.14 9.74 33.59
C THR A 502 22.05 9.03 34.38
N SER A 503 21.19 8.29 33.66
CA SER A 503 20.02 7.61 34.24
C SER A 503 19.60 6.39 33.43
N VAL A 504 18.74 5.57 34.04
CA VAL A 504 18.08 4.48 33.29
C VAL A 504 17.03 5.09 32.39
N LYS A 505 17.33 5.16 31.10
CA LYS A 505 16.38 5.67 30.08
C LYS A 505 15.31 4.63 29.75
N PHE A 506 15.69 3.34 29.62
CA PHE A 506 14.78 2.23 29.38
C PHE A 506 15.09 1.05 30.30
N SER A 507 14.04 0.52 30.94
CA SER A 507 14.13 -0.69 31.75
C SER A 507 13.99 -1.94 30.86
N ASP A 508 14.61 -3.05 31.29
CA ASP A 508 14.33 -4.37 30.69
C ASP A 508 12.90 -4.79 31.03
N PHE A 509 12.13 -5.20 30.04
CA PHE A 509 10.82 -5.79 30.25
C PHE A 509 10.45 -6.81 29.17
N LYS A 510 9.60 -7.77 29.54
CA LYS A 510 9.03 -8.76 28.64
C LYS A 510 7.52 -8.65 28.65
N ARG A 511 6.91 -8.67 27.49
CA ARG A 511 5.46 -8.67 27.31
C ARG A 511 5.04 -9.80 26.35
N ASN A 512 3.96 -10.44 26.71
CA ASN A 512 3.32 -11.47 25.89
C ASN A 512 1.89 -11.02 25.57
N PHE A 513 1.52 -11.06 24.30
CA PHE A 513 0.20 -10.70 23.83
C PHE A 513 -0.37 -11.86 23.01
N SER A 514 -1.44 -12.45 23.52
CA SER A 514 -2.17 -13.53 22.83
C SER A 514 -3.58 -13.10 22.53
N ASN A 515 -4.07 -13.46 21.35
CA ASN A 515 -5.45 -13.14 20.96
C ASN A 515 -6.02 -14.13 19.94
N ILE A 516 -7.34 -14.14 19.85
CA ILE A 516 -8.09 -14.86 18.83
C ILE A 516 -8.75 -13.83 17.93
N SER A 517 -8.59 -13.95 16.63
CA SER A 517 -9.32 -13.18 15.62
C SER A 517 -10.12 -14.11 14.72
N GLY A 518 -11.12 -13.57 14.02
CA GLY A 518 -11.96 -14.37 13.15
C GLY A 518 -12.92 -13.51 12.35
N SER A 519 -13.50 -14.10 11.31
CA SER A 519 -14.57 -13.47 10.55
C SER A 519 -15.55 -14.50 10.01
N VAL A 520 -16.78 -14.04 9.79
CA VAL A 520 -17.83 -14.75 9.05
C VAL A 520 -18.49 -13.75 8.13
N GLY A 521 -18.60 -14.10 6.86
CA GLY A 521 -19.20 -13.22 5.87
C GLY A 521 -20.00 -13.97 4.80
N LEU A 522 -20.83 -13.21 4.13
CA LEU A 522 -21.73 -13.64 3.07
C LEU A 522 -21.53 -12.75 1.85
N SER A 523 -21.54 -13.36 0.65
CA SER A 523 -21.72 -12.64 -0.62
C SER A 523 -22.87 -13.31 -1.36
N TYR A 524 -23.86 -12.54 -1.80
CA TYR A 524 -25.07 -13.04 -2.48
C TYR A 524 -25.26 -12.34 -3.82
N GLU A 525 -25.07 -13.06 -4.92
CA GLU A 525 -25.40 -12.61 -6.27
C GLU A 525 -26.91 -12.75 -6.47
N ALA A 526 -27.67 -11.68 -6.16
CA ALA A 526 -29.13 -11.65 -6.29
C ALA A 526 -29.53 -11.88 -7.76
N ASN A 527 -28.77 -11.28 -8.69
CA ASN A 527 -28.84 -11.53 -10.12
C ASN A 527 -27.46 -11.26 -10.76
N LYS A 528 -27.35 -11.27 -12.08
CA LYS A 528 -26.07 -11.03 -12.80
C LYS A 528 -25.44 -9.66 -12.52
N ASP A 529 -26.26 -8.68 -12.16
CA ASP A 529 -25.87 -7.28 -12.02
C ASP A 529 -25.74 -6.84 -10.55
N VAL A 530 -26.39 -7.54 -9.59
CA VAL A 530 -26.49 -7.11 -8.20
C VAL A 530 -25.88 -8.14 -7.25
N THR A 531 -24.91 -7.70 -6.45
CA THR A 531 -24.28 -8.48 -5.39
C THR A 531 -24.42 -7.77 -4.04
N LEU A 532 -24.89 -8.50 -3.04
CA LEU A 532 -25.01 -8.04 -1.65
C LEU A 532 -23.92 -8.71 -0.82
N LYS A 533 -23.28 -7.95 0.06
CA LYS A 533 -22.20 -8.43 0.94
C LYS A 533 -22.47 -8.07 2.38
N PHE A 534 -22.16 -8.99 3.28
CA PHE A 534 -22.20 -8.76 4.71
C PHE A 534 -21.03 -9.49 5.38
N ASN A 535 -20.35 -8.83 6.31
CA ASN A 535 -19.23 -9.42 7.04
C ASN A 535 -19.23 -8.96 8.49
N VAL A 536 -18.91 -9.88 9.39
CA VAL A 536 -18.61 -9.60 10.80
C VAL A 536 -17.20 -10.11 11.07
N ALA A 537 -16.33 -9.23 11.55
CA ALA A 537 -14.94 -9.58 11.77
C ALA A 537 -14.44 -9.04 13.12
N ARG A 538 -13.66 -9.87 13.82
CA ARG A 538 -12.91 -9.50 15.00
C ARG A 538 -11.43 -9.45 14.65
N GLY A 539 -10.84 -8.27 14.79
CA GLY A 539 -9.41 -8.06 14.64
C GLY A 539 -8.72 -7.73 15.96
N PHE A 540 -7.40 -7.76 15.97
CA PHE A 540 -6.63 -7.28 17.11
C PHE A 540 -5.26 -6.73 16.66
N ARG A 541 -4.64 -5.94 17.53
CA ARG A 541 -3.22 -5.62 17.47
C ARG A 541 -2.59 -5.54 18.87
N ALA A 542 -1.34 -5.92 18.95
CA ALA A 542 -0.54 -5.69 20.14
C ALA A 542 0.08 -4.29 20.10
N PRO A 543 0.28 -3.62 21.26
CA PRO A 543 1.07 -2.40 21.31
C PRO A 543 2.49 -2.63 20.77
N THR A 544 3.04 -1.62 20.09
CA THR A 544 4.43 -1.65 19.63
C THR A 544 5.39 -1.24 20.72
N VAL A 545 6.67 -1.49 20.51
CA VAL A 545 7.73 -1.02 21.41
C VAL A 545 7.70 0.51 21.56
N ALA A 546 7.44 1.25 20.49
CA ALA A 546 7.34 2.70 20.55
C ALA A 546 6.19 3.15 21.47
N GLU A 547 5.00 2.56 21.32
CA GLU A 547 3.85 2.88 22.18
C GLU A 547 4.08 2.51 23.63
N LEU A 548 4.80 1.42 23.90
CA LEU A 548 5.08 0.95 25.27
C LEU A 548 6.18 1.73 25.96
N SER A 549 7.17 2.26 25.22
CA SER A 549 8.39 2.70 25.84
C SER A 549 9.12 3.87 25.17
N SER A 550 8.53 4.61 24.24
CA SER A 550 9.15 5.85 23.73
C SER A 550 9.55 6.78 24.90
N ASN A 551 10.74 7.34 24.81
CA ASN A 551 11.23 8.35 25.76
C ASN A 551 12.28 9.21 25.05
N GLY A 552 11.86 10.17 24.24
CA GLY A 552 12.80 11.01 23.49
C GLY A 552 12.12 11.95 22.51
N ALA A 553 12.94 12.85 21.97
CA ALA A 553 12.56 13.71 20.87
C ALA A 553 12.46 12.90 19.57
N HIS A 554 11.48 13.21 18.77
CA HIS A 554 11.25 12.61 17.47
C HIS A 554 11.35 13.71 16.41
N GLU A 555 12.45 13.68 15.65
CA GLU A 555 12.67 14.62 14.55
C GLU A 555 11.54 14.54 13.52
N GLY A 556 11.29 15.60 12.78
CA GLY A 556 10.21 15.65 11.78
C GLY A 556 8.78 15.72 12.32
N THR A 557 8.56 15.45 13.59
CA THR A 557 7.26 15.64 14.25
C THR A 557 7.26 16.73 15.30
N ASN A 558 8.46 17.20 15.67
CA ASN A 558 8.71 18.21 16.71
C ASN A 558 7.99 17.88 18.02
N ARG A 559 8.09 16.59 18.43
CA ARG A 559 7.44 16.05 19.65
C ARG A 559 8.46 15.36 20.54
N TYR A 560 8.27 15.49 21.84
CA TYR A 560 8.85 14.57 22.81
C TYR A 560 7.82 13.49 23.16
N GLU A 561 8.15 12.23 22.94
CA GLU A 561 7.19 11.12 23.07
C GLU A 561 7.45 10.29 24.32
N TYR A 562 6.37 10.05 25.08
CA TYR A 562 6.34 9.11 26.20
C TYR A 562 5.46 7.90 25.88
N GLY A 563 6.03 6.70 26.00
CA GLY A 563 5.31 5.43 25.98
C GLY A 563 4.58 5.15 27.29
N ASP A 564 3.78 4.08 27.28
CA ASP A 564 3.16 3.53 28.50
C ASP A 564 3.26 2.01 28.48
N VAL A 565 4.09 1.44 29.38
CA VAL A 565 4.33 0.00 29.48
C VAL A 565 3.08 -0.81 29.85
N ASN A 566 2.02 -0.16 30.37
CA ASN A 566 0.79 -0.79 30.80
C ASN A 566 -0.25 -0.94 29.69
N LEU A 567 0.03 -0.46 28.47
CA LEU A 567 -0.90 -0.59 27.36
C LEU A 567 -1.28 -2.04 27.10
N LYS A 568 -2.57 -2.26 26.82
CA LYS A 568 -3.17 -3.55 26.48
C LYS A 568 -3.37 -3.65 24.97
N SER A 569 -3.53 -4.87 24.47
CA SER A 569 -3.91 -5.08 23.06
C SER A 569 -5.21 -4.38 22.72
N GLU A 570 -5.26 -3.77 21.55
CA GLU A 570 -6.52 -3.34 20.94
C GLU A 570 -7.26 -4.57 20.39
N THR A 571 -8.58 -4.57 20.52
CA THR A 571 -9.44 -5.55 19.86
C THR A 571 -10.62 -4.84 19.21
N SER A 572 -10.94 -5.21 17.98
CA SER A 572 -12.06 -4.64 17.23
C SER A 572 -13.13 -5.66 16.98
N LEU A 573 -14.38 -5.21 16.94
CA LEU A 573 -15.52 -5.95 16.38
C LEU A 573 -16.15 -5.06 15.32
N GLN A 574 -16.03 -5.48 14.06
CA GLN A 574 -16.50 -4.71 12.90
C GLN A 574 -17.63 -5.43 12.17
N PHE A 575 -18.61 -4.66 11.75
CA PHE A 575 -19.72 -5.05 10.89
C PHE A 575 -19.59 -4.28 9.58
N ASP A 576 -19.58 -4.98 8.46
CA ASP A 576 -19.55 -4.41 7.12
C ASP A 576 -20.80 -4.82 6.35
N GLY A 577 -21.43 -3.87 5.65
CA GLY A 577 -22.48 -4.10 4.69
C GLY A 577 -22.11 -3.50 3.33
N GLY A 578 -22.41 -4.20 2.24
CA GLY A 578 -22.06 -3.72 0.88
C GLY A 578 -23.10 -4.09 -0.17
N ILE A 579 -23.24 -3.22 -1.16
CA ILE A 579 -24.05 -3.43 -2.36
C ILE A 579 -23.20 -3.08 -3.57
N GLU A 580 -23.08 -4.02 -4.51
CA GLU A 580 -22.43 -3.82 -5.80
C GLU A 580 -23.48 -4.01 -6.90
N ILE A 581 -23.61 -3.01 -7.76
CA ILE A 581 -24.50 -3.03 -8.93
C ILE A 581 -23.64 -2.75 -10.17
N ASN A 582 -23.61 -3.67 -11.11
CA ASN A 582 -22.84 -3.54 -12.33
C ASN A 582 -23.74 -3.88 -13.53
N THR A 583 -24.29 -2.86 -14.14
CA THR A 583 -25.08 -2.96 -15.38
C THR A 583 -24.23 -2.54 -16.59
N GLU A 584 -24.81 -2.55 -17.78
CA GLU A 584 -24.12 -2.10 -19.00
C GLU A 584 -23.79 -0.60 -18.97
N HIS A 585 -24.50 0.21 -18.16
CA HIS A 585 -24.41 1.68 -18.19
C HIS A 585 -24.18 2.32 -16.83
N VAL A 586 -24.29 1.57 -15.77
CA VAL A 586 -24.13 2.09 -14.41
C VAL A 586 -23.41 1.08 -13.55
N SER A 587 -22.33 1.51 -12.90
CA SER A 587 -21.65 0.77 -11.85
C SER A 587 -21.80 1.50 -10.53
N VAL A 588 -22.30 0.82 -9.50
CA VAL A 588 -22.47 1.37 -8.13
C VAL A 588 -21.84 0.43 -7.14
N ASN A 589 -21.01 0.98 -6.27
CA ASN A 589 -20.45 0.26 -5.13
C ASN A 589 -20.70 1.09 -3.88
N VAL A 590 -21.49 0.58 -2.95
CA VAL A 590 -21.76 1.21 -1.67
C VAL A 590 -21.29 0.29 -0.57
N SER A 591 -20.53 0.80 0.38
CA SER A 591 -20.17 0.07 1.60
C SER A 591 -20.39 0.92 2.85
N THR A 592 -20.89 0.31 3.89
CA THR A 592 -21.05 0.89 5.22
C THR A 592 -20.35 0.03 6.25
N PHE A 593 -19.87 0.65 7.31
CA PHE A 593 -19.21 -0.06 8.39
C PHE A 593 -19.51 0.53 9.76
N TYR A 594 -19.45 -0.33 10.77
CA TYR A 594 -19.42 0.03 12.17
C TYR A 594 -18.34 -0.80 12.86
N ASN A 595 -17.43 -0.15 13.59
CA ASN A 595 -16.31 -0.81 14.26
C ASN A 595 -16.20 -0.31 15.70
N TYR A 596 -16.35 -1.23 16.66
CA TYR A 596 -16.11 -0.97 18.08
C TYR A 596 -14.73 -1.48 18.46
N ILE A 597 -13.89 -0.61 19.01
CA ILE A 597 -12.50 -0.90 19.39
C ILE A 597 -12.31 -0.74 20.89
N ASN A 598 -11.99 -1.85 21.55
CA ASN A 598 -11.55 -1.80 22.95
C ASN A 598 -10.07 -1.41 23.02
N ASN A 599 -9.74 -0.62 24.04
CA ASN A 599 -8.37 -0.18 24.30
C ASN A 599 -7.71 0.54 23.12
N TYR A 600 -8.45 1.36 22.36
CA TYR A 600 -7.91 2.16 21.26
C TYR A 600 -6.73 3.00 21.73
N ILE A 601 -5.54 2.80 21.16
CA ILE A 601 -4.32 3.50 21.51
C ILE A 601 -4.18 4.76 20.65
N PHE A 602 -3.93 5.89 21.31
CA PHE A 602 -3.70 7.16 20.63
C PHE A 602 -2.70 7.98 21.43
N TYR A 603 -2.11 8.97 20.82
CA TYR A 603 -1.26 9.91 21.53
C TYR A 603 -1.97 11.25 21.72
N ARG A 604 -1.66 11.92 22.80
CA ARG A 604 -2.18 13.25 23.14
C ARG A 604 -1.09 14.13 23.72
N LYS A 605 -1.24 15.41 23.54
CA LYS A 605 -0.39 16.39 24.25
C LYS A 605 -0.50 16.23 25.76
N LEU A 606 0.57 16.58 26.46
CA LEU A 606 0.57 16.75 27.90
C LEU A 606 0.41 18.24 28.22
N SER A 607 -0.38 18.53 29.26
CA SER A 607 -0.54 19.88 29.80
C SER A 607 0.20 19.98 31.14
N ASN A 608 0.76 21.15 31.39
CA ASN A 608 1.31 21.50 32.69
C ASN A 608 0.19 21.86 33.70
N SER A 609 0.58 22.18 34.93
CA SER A 609 -0.37 22.50 36.03
C SER A 609 -1.25 23.72 35.77
N VAL A 610 -0.87 24.62 34.86
CA VAL A 610 -1.63 25.81 34.49
C VAL A 610 -2.43 25.65 33.21
N GLY A 611 -2.45 24.43 32.61
CA GLY A 611 -3.27 24.07 31.43
C GLY A 611 -2.65 24.43 30.09
N THR A 612 -1.41 24.92 30.05
CA THR A 612 -0.64 25.11 28.80
C THR A 612 0.14 23.84 28.43
N ASP A 613 0.71 23.80 27.21
CA ASP A 613 1.49 22.65 26.75
C ASP A 613 2.66 22.38 27.69
N SER A 614 2.85 21.08 28.02
CA SER A 614 4.03 20.62 28.74
C SER A 614 5.22 20.58 27.80
N LEU A 615 6.28 21.30 28.14
CA LEU A 615 7.51 21.38 27.35
C LEU A 615 8.63 20.58 28.01
N VAL A 616 9.43 19.92 27.22
CA VAL A 616 10.63 19.18 27.65
C VAL A 616 11.84 19.75 26.92
N ASN A 617 12.91 19.99 27.65
CA ASN A 617 14.18 20.38 27.05
C ASN A 617 14.86 19.13 26.46
N ALA A 618 14.96 19.09 25.15
CA ALA A 618 15.69 18.07 24.40
C ALA A 618 16.79 18.76 23.58
N ASN A 619 18.05 18.50 23.96
CA ASN A 619 19.24 19.06 23.28
C ASN A 619 19.24 20.60 23.18
N GLY A 620 18.70 21.30 24.20
CA GLY A 620 18.62 22.75 24.22
C GLY A 620 17.31 23.34 23.64
N ASN A 621 16.52 22.53 22.96
CA ASN A 621 15.23 22.94 22.38
C ASN A 621 14.06 22.56 23.28
N MET A 622 13.12 23.47 23.49
CA MET A 622 11.89 23.21 24.24
C MET A 622 10.85 22.59 23.32
N ILE A 623 10.60 21.29 23.47
CA ILE A 623 9.72 20.51 22.61
C ILE A 623 8.44 20.11 23.35
N THR A 624 7.30 20.14 22.69
CA THR A 624 6.00 19.77 23.27
C THR A 624 5.96 18.26 23.58
N ALA A 625 5.55 17.94 24.81
CA ALA A 625 5.44 16.55 25.26
C ALA A 625 4.11 15.90 24.86
N PHE A 626 4.20 14.66 24.40
CA PHE A 626 3.07 13.80 24.09
C PHE A 626 3.19 12.46 24.83
N LYS A 627 2.06 11.83 25.11
CA LYS A 627 2.01 10.50 25.74
C LYS A 627 1.01 9.61 25.04
N PHE A 628 1.38 8.34 24.88
CA PHE A 628 0.44 7.31 24.46
C PHE A 628 -0.56 6.99 25.57
N SER A 629 -1.83 6.84 25.17
CA SER A 629 -2.97 6.63 26.07
C SER A 629 -3.95 5.64 25.42
N GLN A 630 -4.86 5.07 26.20
CA GLN A 630 -5.89 4.15 25.73
C GLN A 630 -7.29 4.55 26.17
N SER A 631 -8.29 4.33 25.33
CA SER A 631 -9.71 4.40 25.65
C SER A 631 -10.51 3.54 24.65
N ASN A 632 -11.76 3.21 24.98
CA ASN A 632 -12.63 2.53 24.01
C ASN A 632 -13.12 3.53 22.96
N ALA A 633 -13.25 3.08 21.72
CA ALA A 633 -13.63 3.92 20.60
C ALA A 633 -14.63 3.24 19.66
N MET A 634 -15.41 4.03 18.96
CA MET A 634 -16.37 3.64 17.93
C MET A 634 -16.04 4.39 16.64
N LEU A 635 -15.93 3.66 15.54
CA LEU A 635 -15.79 4.23 14.22
C LEU A 635 -16.92 3.73 13.34
N TYR A 636 -17.54 4.63 12.59
CA TYR A 636 -18.58 4.26 11.63
C TYR A 636 -18.51 5.20 10.42
N GLY A 637 -18.98 4.70 9.28
CA GLY A 637 -18.91 5.47 8.07
C GLY A 637 -19.55 4.78 6.87
N ALA A 638 -19.46 5.50 5.75
CA ALA A 638 -19.94 5.04 4.47
C ALA A 638 -18.99 5.45 3.35
N GLU A 639 -18.89 4.60 2.36
CA GLU A 639 -18.15 4.83 1.12
C GLU A 639 -19.09 4.50 -0.03
N PHE A 640 -19.05 5.30 -1.09
CA PHE A 640 -19.68 4.92 -2.34
C PHE A 640 -18.80 5.30 -3.54
N ASN A 641 -18.93 4.52 -4.59
CA ASN A 641 -18.43 4.85 -5.92
C ASN A 641 -19.54 4.58 -6.92
N ILE A 642 -19.79 5.56 -7.78
CA ILE A 642 -20.82 5.50 -8.82
C ILE A 642 -20.18 5.94 -10.13
N ASP A 643 -20.18 5.08 -11.14
CA ASP A 643 -19.79 5.41 -12.52
C ASP A 643 -21.01 5.27 -13.44
N ILE A 644 -21.32 6.33 -14.18
CA ILE A 644 -22.42 6.40 -15.13
C ILE A 644 -21.84 6.61 -16.52
N HIS A 645 -22.11 5.68 -17.44
CA HIS A 645 -21.73 5.74 -18.85
C HIS A 645 -22.95 5.50 -19.74
N PRO A 646 -23.72 6.55 -20.06
CA PRO A 646 -25.03 6.43 -20.68
C PRO A 646 -24.95 6.04 -22.17
N HIS A 647 -25.81 5.13 -22.61
CA HIS A 647 -25.95 4.82 -24.04
C HIS A 647 -26.67 5.99 -24.81
N PRO A 648 -26.23 6.40 -26.00
CA PRO A 648 -25.15 5.83 -26.83
C PRO A 648 -23.75 6.44 -26.57
N LEU A 649 -23.55 7.11 -25.44
CA LEU A 649 -22.28 7.77 -25.06
C LEU A 649 -21.44 6.86 -24.16
N ASP A 650 -21.35 5.57 -24.47
CA ASP A 650 -20.64 4.58 -23.66
C ASP A 650 -19.16 4.92 -23.41
N TRP A 651 -18.59 5.84 -24.20
CA TRP A 651 -17.26 6.39 -24.02
C TRP A 651 -17.17 7.50 -22.95
N LEU A 652 -18.31 8.04 -22.52
CA LEU A 652 -18.38 9.13 -21.52
C LEU A 652 -18.68 8.53 -20.14
N HIS A 653 -17.82 8.78 -19.17
CA HIS A 653 -17.95 8.37 -17.78
C HIS A 653 -18.16 9.56 -16.90
N PHE A 654 -19.12 9.48 -16.00
CA PHE A 654 -19.28 10.40 -14.88
C PHE A 654 -19.16 9.61 -13.59
N GLU A 655 -17.96 9.66 -13.02
CA GLU A 655 -17.61 8.91 -11.82
C GLU A 655 -17.64 9.80 -10.59
N ASN A 656 -18.26 9.33 -9.51
CA ASN A 656 -18.31 10.00 -8.22
C ASN A 656 -17.92 9.02 -7.12
N SER A 657 -16.90 9.39 -6.35
CA SER A 657 -16.42 8.62 -5.22
C SER A 657 -16.53 9.45 -3.95
N PHE A 658 -17.20 8.92 -2.94
CA PHE A 658 -17.38 9.59 -1.65
C PHE A 658 -16.91 8.72 -0.52
N SER A 659 -16.32 9.33 0.49
CA SER A 659 -15.94 8.66 1.73
C SER A 659 -16.20 9.53 2.95
N TYR A 660 -16.75 8.91 3.99
CA TYR A 660 -16.99 9.53 5.27
C TYR A 660 -16.70 8.56 6.41
N VAL A 661 -16.00 9.03 7.42
CA VAL A 661 -15.79 8.31 8.67
C VAL A 661 -15.96 9.22 9.87
N ARG A 662 -16.62 8.71 10.89
CA ARG A 662 -16.73 9.32 12.21
C ARG A 662 -16.05 8.43 13.22
N GLY A 663 -15.14 9.00 14.02
CA GLY A 663 -14.51 8.33 15.15
C GLY A 663 -14.82 9.04 16.46
N GLN A 664 -15.28 8.29 17.45
CA GLN A 664 -15.66 8.81 18.76
C GLN A 664 -15.15 7.88 19.87
N PHE A 665 -14.77 8.44 21.01
CA PHE A 665 -14.60 7.64 22.22
C PHE A 665 -15.94 7.12 22.69
N ALA A 666 -15.97 5.92 23.27
CA ALA A 666 -17.18 5.36 23.89
C ALA A 666 -17.60 6.18 25.13
N GLU A 667 -16.61 6.72 25.83
CA GLU A 667 -16.78 7.66 26.95
C GLU A 667 -15.87 8.87 26.68
N ASN A 668 -16.31 10.07 27.07
CA ASN A 668 -15.53 11.28 26.85
C ASN A 668 -14.13 11.14 27.48
N PHE A 669 -13.09 11.44 26.73
CA PHE A 669 -11.71 11.45 27.17
C PHE A 669 -11.17 12.87 27.22
N GLY A 670 -10.78 13.33 28.42
CA GLY A 670 -10.30 14.70 28.63
C GLY A 670 -11.30 15.80 28.22
N GLY A 671 -12.60 15.51 28.25
CA GLY A 671 -13.65 16.44 27.82
C GLY A 671 -14.01 16.39 26.33
N SER A 672 -13.35 15.55 25.52
CA SER A 672 -13.66 15.35 24.11
C SER A 672 -14.33 14.00 23.85
N SER A 673 -15.36 13.99 23.01
CA SER A 673 -15.97 12.77 22.49
C SER A 673 -15.29 12.27 21.20
N ASN A 674 -14.50 13.10 20.53
CA ASN A 674 -13.85 12.76 19.26
C ASN A 674 -12.51 12.10 19.49
N ILE A 675 -12.17 11.05 18.72
CA ILE A 675 -10.81 10.52 18.65
C ILE A 675 -9.94 11.40 17.75
N PRO A 676 -8.63 11.53 18.03
CA PRO A 676 -7.76 12.42 17.28
C PRO A 676 -7.48 11.94 15.86
N PHE A 677 -7.20 12.89 14.95
CA PHE A 677 -6.66 12.67 13.62
C PHE A 677 -7.56 11.85 12.70
N MET A 678 -8.87 12.13 12.71
CA MET A 678 -9.81 11.57 11.75
C MET A 678 -9.74 12.33 10.42
N PRO A 679 -9.79 11.62 9.27
CA PRO A 679 -9.84 12.28 7.98
C PRO A 679 -11.15 13.05 7.80
N ALA A 680 -11.08 14.12 7.02
CA ALA A 680 -12.27 14.83 6.55
C ALA A 680 -13.06 13.98 5.55
N ALA A 681 -14.37 14.23 5.43
CA ALA A 681 -15.16 13.67 4.33
C ALA A 681 -14.62 14.17 2.98
N ARG A 682 -14.64 13.33 1.95
CA ARG A 682 -14.13 13.65 0.62
C ARG A 682 -15.11 13.18 -0.45
N LEU A 683 -15.33 14.04 -1.46
CA LEU A 683 -16.07 13.75 -2.67
C LEU A 683 -15.17 14.01 -3.88
N LEU A 684 -14.87 13.00 -4.64
CA LEU A 684 -14.16 13.07 -5.91
C LEU A 684 -15.19 12.92 -7.03
N SER A 685 -15.28 13.89 -7.93
CA SER A 685 -16.16 13.87 -9.10
C SER A 685 -15.33 13.99 -10.37
N GLU A 686 -15.40 12.99 -11.23
CA GLU A 686 -14.65 12.92 -12.49
C GLU A 686 -15.60 12.82 -13.67
N LEU A 687 -15.37 13.65 -14.68
CA LEU A 687 -15.96 13.49 -16.00
C LEU A 687 -14.84 13.09 -16.97
N ARG A 688 -14.98 11.91 -17.58
CA ARG A 688 -13.95 11.35 -18.45
C ARG A 688 -14.52 10.82 -19.75
N GLY A 689 -13.85 11.15 -20.85
CA GLY A 689 -14.09 10.53 -22.16
C GLY A 689 -13.02 9.47 -22.45
N ASN A 690 -13.42 8.23 -22.71
CA ASN A 690 -12.56 7.10 -23.08
C ASN A 690 -12.79 6.68 -24.52
N PHE A 691 -11.80 6.83 -25.38
CA PHE A 691 -11.90 6.52 -26.81
C PHE A 691 -10.92 5.40 -27.18
N LYS A 692 -11.43 4.21 -27.49
CA LYS A 692 -10.60 3.05 -27.92
C LYS A 692 -9.72 3.36 -29.11
N SER A 693 -10.23 4.15 -30.04
CA SER A 693 -9.55 4.52 -31.27
C SER A 693 -9.95 5.93 -31.68
N LEU A 694 -9.09 6.90 -31.43
CA LEU A 694 -9.28 8.26 -31.93
C LEU A 694 -8.83 8.37 -33.38
N SER A 695 -7.82 7.57 -33.78
CA SER A 695 -7.34 7.44 -35.14
C SER A 695 -6.65 6.09 -35.34
N LYS A 696 -6.14 5.82 -36.60
CA LYS A 696 -5.32 4.62 -36.87
C LYS A 696 -4.03 4.59 -36.00
N LYS A 697 -3.53 5.75 -35.58
CA LYS A 697 -2.27 5.88 -34.85
C LYS A 697 -2.47 6.13 -33.34
N ILE A 698 -3.64 6.58 -32.88
CA ILE A 698 -3.92 6.94 -31.50
C ILE A 698 -5.02 6.03 -30.98
N LYS A 699 -4.68 5.22 -29.99
CA LYS A 699 -5.58 4.28 -29.32
C LYS A 699 -5.66 4.57 -27.83
N ASN A 700 -6.70 4.05 -27.18
CA ASN A 700 -6.92 4.18 -25.73
C ASN A 700 -6.78 5.63 -25.24
N PHE A 701 -7.25 6.56 -26.06
CA PHE A 701 -7.20 7.98 -25.72
C PHE A 701 -8.23 8.28 -24.64
N TYR A 702 -7.82 9.05 -23.63
CA TYR A 702 -8.74 9.59 -22.64
C TYR A 702 -8.48 11.08 -22.40
N ALA A 703 -9.53 11.76 -21.98
CA ALA A 703 -9.44 13.10 -21.40
C ALA A 703 -10.37 13.17 -20.21
N LYS A 704 -9.88 13.70 -19.07
CA LYS A 704 -10.64 13.80 -17.83
C LYS A 704 -10.55 15.19 -17.21
N ILE A 705 -11.61 15.58 -16.55
CA ILE A 705 -11.67 16.69 -15.61
C ILE A 705 -12.16 16.14 -14.28
N GLU A 706 -11.50 16.50 -13.20
CA GLU A 706 -11.76 15.97 -11.88
C GLU A 706 -11.88 17.11 -10.86
N LEU A 707 -12.89 17.07 -10.02
CA LEU A 707 -13.08 17.94 -8.88
C LEU A 707 -12.93 17.16 -7.60
N ASP A 708 -11.86 17.43 -6.86
CA ASP A 708 -11.59 16.84 -5.55
C ASP A 708 -12.04 17.78 -4.44
N ASN A 709 -13.17 17.47 -3.82
CA ASN A 709 -13.74 18.20 -2.71
C ASN A 709 -13.42 17.52 -1.39
N THR A 710 -12.62 18.15 -0.56
CA THR A 710 -12.41 17.77 0.83
C THR A 710 -13.20 18.73 1.73
N PHE A 711 -14.10 18.17 2.55
CA PHE A 711 -14.95 18.97 3.42
C PHE A 711 -14.18 19.45 4.66
N LYS A 712 -14.77 20.43 5.35
CA LYS A 712 -14.20 20.93 6.61
C LYS A 712 -14.16 19.83 7.67
N GLN A 713 -12.99 19.66 8.32
CA GLN A 713 -12.85 18.77 9.48
C GLN A 713 -12.98 19.57 10.78
N ASN A 714 -14.14 19.49 11.39
CA ASN A 714 -14.45 20.13 12.66
C ASN A 714 -14.74 19.14 13.80
N ASN A 715 -14.74 17.84 13.49
CA ASN A 715 -14.90 16.77 14.49
C ASN A 715 -13.52 16.37 15.04
N ILE A 716 -12.89 17.30 15.72
CA ILE A 716 -11.51 17.19 16.21
C ILE A 716 -11.45 16.81 17.67
N PHE A 717 -10.32 16.24 18.09
CA PHE A 717 -10.00 16.01 19.48
C PHE A 717 -9.48 17.30 20.12
N THR A 718 -10.38 18.01 20.82
CA THR A 718 -10.10 19.34 21.38
C THR A 718 -9.28 19.32 22.66
N SER A 719 -9.22 18.16 23.35
CA SER A 719 -8.52 18.06 24.63
C SER A 719 -7.03 18.30 24.48
N TYR A 720 -6.46 18.99 25.44
CA TYR A 720 -5.03 19.29 25.53
C TYR A 720 -4.48 20.05 24.31
N ASN A 721 -5.31 20.78 23.58
CA ASN A 721 -4.93 21.46 22.32
C ASN A 721 -4.24 20.53 21.30
N THR A 722 -4.59 19.24 21.29
CA THR A 722 -3.92 18.23 20.46
C THR A 722 -4.19 18.42 18.98
N GLU A 723 -5.41 18.87 18.63
CA GLU A 723 -5.85 18.97 17.24
C GLU A 723 -6.58 20.31 16.96
N THR A 724 -6.42 20.82 15.73
CA THR A 724 -7.08 22.05 15.29
C THR A 724 -8.02 21.76 14.12
N VAL A 725 -9.07 22.58 13.98
CA VAL A 725 -9.99 22.54 12.83
C VAL A 725 -9.23 22.73 11.53
N THR A 726 -9.63 21.98 10.50
CA THR A 726 -9.07 22.11 9.14
C THR A 726 -10.17 22.58 8.19
N ASN A 727 -9.92 23.64 7.45
CA ASN A 727 -10.87 24.15 6.46
C ASN A 727 -11.01 23.18 5.28
N GLY A 728 -12.20 23.11 4.69
CA GLY A 728 -12.43 22.40 3.45
C GLY A 728 -11.78 23.11 2.26
N TYR A 729 -11.54 22.36 1.20
CA TYR A 729 -10.98 22.86 -0.05
C TYR A 729 -11.49 22.06 -1.25
N SER A 730 -11.37 22.66 -2.44
CA SER A 730 -11.71 22.01 -3.71
C SER A 730 -10.56 22.19 -4.68
N LEU A 731 -10.07 21.10 -5.22
CA LEU A 731 -8.99 21.07 -6.22
C LEU A 731 -9.57 20.68 -7.58
N LEU A 732 -9.25 21.45 -8.61
CA LEU A 732 -9.61 21.12 -9.98
C LEU A 732 -8.41 20.51 -10.68
N ASN A 733 -8.58 19.28 -11.19
CA ASN A 733 -7.57 18.51 -11.87
C ASN A 733 -7.98 18.22 -13.32
N PHE A 734 -6.99 18.01 -14.19
CA PHE A 734 -7.18 17.67 -15.58
C PHE A 734 -6.19 16.58 -15.99
N GLY A 735 -6.62 15.67 -16.85
CA GLY A 735 -5.79 14.60 -17.39
C GLY A 735 -6.10 14.30 -18.85
N ILE A 736 -5.07 14.00 -19.63
CA ILE A 736 -5.21 13.53 -21.02
C ILE A 736 -4.09 12.53 -21.31
N GLY A 737 -4.40 11.48 -22.06
CA GLY A 737 -3.38 10.51 -22.44
C GLY A 737 -3.86 9.54 -23.50
N GLY A 738 -2.96 8.66 -23.93
CA GLY A 738 -3.26 7.64 -24.91
C GLY A 738 -2.03 6.93 -25.46
N ASP A 739 -2.27 5.92 -26.25
CA ASP A 739 -1.26 5.06 -26.87
C ASP A 739 -0.98 5.50 -28.31
N VAL A 740 0.27 5.76 -28.62
CA VAL A 740 0.70 5.99 -30.02
C VAL A 740 1.12 4.65 -30.63
N GLN A 741 0.47 4.27 -31.72
CA GLN A 741 0.67 2.99 -32.39
C GLN A 741 1.21 3.13 -33.81
N HIS A 742 1.97 2.11 -34.23
CA HIS A 742 2.38 1.90 -35.61
C HIS A 742 2.25 0.41 -35.96
N ALA A 743 1.56 0.09 -37.04
CA ALA A 743 1.31 -1.28 -37.47
C ALA A 743 0.77 -2.18 -36.34
N ASP A 744 -0.24 -1.69 -35.62
CA ASP A 744 -0.92 -2.34 -34.48
C ASP A 744 -0.02 -2.64 -33.26
N LYS A 745 1.17 -2.05 -33.21
CA LYS A 745 2.05 -2.11 -32.03
C LYS A 745 2.11 -0.76 -31.35
N THR A 746 1.94 -0.74 -30.05
CA THR A 746 2.14 0.47 -29.24
C THR A 746 3.62 0.81 -29.24
N LEU A 747 3.96 2.01 -29.75
CA LEU A 747 5.31 2.56 -29.68
C LEU A 747 5.58 3.16 -28.30
N PHE A 748 4.64 3.96 -27.82
CA PHE A 748 4.66 4.52 -26.46
C PHE A 748 3.26 4.99 -26.05
N SER A 749 3.06 5.10 -24.74
CA SER A 749 1.91 5.77 -24.14
C SER A 749 2.38 7.09 -23.56
N ILE A 750 1.54 8.13 -23.67
CA ILE A 750 1.80 9.45 -23.07
C ILE A 750 0.65 9.83 -22.16
N TYR A 751 0.99 10.40 -20.99
CA TYR A 751 0.06 10.88 -19.97
C TYR A 751 0.46 12.31 -19.59
N LEU A 752 -0.49 13.23 -19.70
CA LEU A 752 -0.36 14.62 -19.28
C LEU A 752 -1.39 14.89 -18.20
N SER A 753 -0.95 15.44 -17.09
CA SER A 753 -1.83 15.75 -15.96
C SER A 753 -1.57 17.16 -15.46
N ALA A 754 -2.60 17.82 -15.00
CA ALA A 754 -2.52 19.12 -14.32
C ALA A 754 -3.34 19.04 -13.03
N ASN A 755 -2.68 19.11 -11.90
CA ASN A 755 -3.32 19.03 -10.59
C ASN A 755 -3.41 20.39 -9.95
N ASN A 756 -4.50 20.65 -9.22
CA ASN A 756 -4.76 21.92 -8.56
C ASN A 756 -4.59 23.12 -9.51
N ILE A 757 -5.23 23.07 -10.68
CA ILE A 757 -5.08 24.08 -11.76
C ILE A 757 -5.37 25.49 -11.26
N THR A 758 -6.32 25.63 -10.33
CA THR A 758 -6.73 26.88 -9.73
C THR A 758 -5.76 27.42 -8.66
N ASP A 759 -4.69 26.67 -8.38
CA ASP A 759 -3.64 27.02 -7.41
C ASP A 759 -4.20 27.34 -6.02
N VAL A 760 -5.10 26.50 -5.54
CA VAL A 760 -5.67 26.62 -4.20
C VAL A 760 -4.61 26.28 -3.17
N ALA A 761 -4.39 27.17 -2.21
CA ALA A 761 -3.56 26.85 -1.05
C ALA A 761 -4.40 26.08 -0.01
N TYR A 762 -3.98 24.89 0.36
CA TYR A 762 -4.72 24.01 1.24
C TYR A 762 -3.82 23.23 2.20
N GLN A 763 -4.43 22.73 3.27
CA GLN A 763 -3.82 21.80 4.22
C GLN A 763 -4.76 20.61 4.40
N SER A 764 -4.24 19.38 4.25
CA SER A 764 -5.00 18.17 4.59
C SER A 764 -5.19 18.06 6.11
N SER A 765 -6.33 17.54 6.55
CA SER A 765 -6.59 17.29 7.98
C SER A 765 -5.60 16.33 8.61
N LEU A 766 -5.01 15.44 7.82
CA LEU A 766 -3.99 14.48 8.24
C LEU A 766 -2.56 14.96 7.97
N SER A 767 -2.35 16.16 7.40
CA SER A 767 -1.01 16.73 7.26
C SER A 767 -0.46 17.15 8.62
N ARG A 768 0.74 16.69 8.96
CA ARG A 768 1.45 17.15 10.15
C ARG A 768 2.05 18.52 9.98
N LEU A 769 2.28 18.94 8.74
CA LEU A 769 2.84 20.25 8.40
C LEU A 769 1.94 21.42 8.81
N LYS A 770 0.65 21.21 9.02
CA LYS A 770 -0.27 22.25 9.52
C LYS A 770 0.00 22.67 10.99
N TYR A 771 0.79 21.88 11.73
CA TYR A 771 1.17 22.14 13.13
C TYR A 771 2.57 22.74 13.27
N THR A 772 3.28 22.99 12.17
CA THR A 772 4.56 23.69 12.19
C THR A 772 4.36 25.18 12.53
N ASP A 773 5.43 25.94 12.60
CA ASP A 773 5.42 27.33 13.10
C ASP A 773 4.45 28.25 12.38
N ILE A 774 3.92 29.22 13.12
CA ILE A 774 3.13 30.30 12.56
C ILE A 774 4.02 31.27 11.81
N ASN A 775 3.58 31.67 10.62
CA ASN A 775 4.21 32.79 9.92
C ASN A 775 3.71 34.11 10.54
N ASN A 776 4.49 34.72 11.39
CA ASN A 776 4.13 35.93 12.15
C ASN A 776 3.80 37.16 11.26
N VAL A 777 4.32 37.19 10.03
CA VAL A 777 4.07 38.27 9.07
C VAL A 777 2.67 38.15 8.46
N THR A 778 2.24 36.92 8.15
CA THR A 778 0.96 36.64 7.49
C THR A 778 -0.14 36.16 8.44
N GLY A 779 0.23 35.76 9.66
CA GLY A 779 -0.66 35.15 10.66
C GLY A 779 -1.11 33.72 10.29
N ARG A 780 -0.53 33.08 9.26
CA ARG A 780 -0.90 31.74 8.83
C ARG A 780 -0.14 30.67 9.60
N GLN A 781 -0.88 29.67 10.09
CA GLN A 781 -0.33 28.54 10.82
C GLN A 781 0.13 27.44 9.86
N GLY A 782 1.34 26.93 10.10
CA GLY A 782 1.86 25.75 9.46
C GLY A 782 2.30 25.94 7.99
N VAL A 783 2.69 24.84 7.35
CA VAL A 783 3.11 24.77 5.95
C VAL A 783 1.97 24.20 5.11
N PHE A 784 1.75 24.78 3.93
CA PHE A 784 0.68 24.40 3.01
C PHE A 784 1.16 23.29 2.04
N ASN A 785 0.22 22.48 1.57
CA ASN A 785 0.48 21.43 0.59
C ASN A 785 0.91 22.01 -0.77
N MET A 786 1.43 21.16 -1.64
CA MET A 786 1.88 21.49 -3.00
C MET A 786 0.78 22.24 -3.77
N GLY A 787 1.14 23.34 -4.42
CA GLY A 787 0.27 24.12 -5.29
C GLY A 787 0.02 23.47 -6.65
N ARG A 788 -0.32 24.28 -7.65
CA ARG A 788 -0.53 23.83 -9.03
C ARG A 788 0.68 23.06 -9.57
N ASN A 789 0.39 21.97 -10.31
CA ASN A 789 1.40 21.01 -10.72
C ASN A 789 1.06 20.43 -12.09
N PHE A 790 1.99 20.48 -13.04
CA PHE A 790 1.88 19.84 -14.36
C PHE A 790 2.83 18.67 -14.45
N THR A 791 2.33 17.54 -14.94
CA THR A 791 3.12 16.32 -15.07
C THR A 791 3.02 15.75 -16.48
N VAL A 792 4.14 15.30 -17.02
CA VAL A 792 4.20 14.48 -18.23
C VAL A 792 4.84 13.14 -17.88
N LYS A 793 4.22 12.02 -18.32
CA LYS A 793 4.79 10.68 -18.24
C LYS A 793 4.76 10.02 -19.62
N ILE A 794 5.81 9.31 -19.95
CA ILE A 794 5.93 8.50 -21.16
C ILE A 794 6.29 7.08 -20.75
N ASN A 795 5.57 6.12 -21.35
CA ASN A 795 5.80 4.70 -21.11
C ASN A 795 6.03 3.99 -22.46
N VAL A 796 7.15 3.30 -22.59
CA VAL A 796 7.57 2.60 -23.81
C VAL A 796 7.54 1.10 -23.56
N PRO A 797 6.49 0.37 -23.98
CA PRO A 797 6.43 -1.08 -23.88
C PRO A 797 7.15 -1.73 -25.07
N LEU A 798 7.98 -2.74 -24.80
CA LEU A 798 8.67 -3.55 -25.80
C LEU A 798 8.33 -5.03 -25.54
N SER A 799 8.08 -5.78 -26.61
CA SER A 799 7.75 -7.21 -26.54
C SER A 799 8.42 -7.98 -27.65
N PHE A 800 9.10 -9.06 -27.28
CA PHE A 800 9.82 -9.94 -28.19
C PHE A 800 9.44 -11.40 -27.94
N LYS A 801 9.46 -12.22 -28.98
CA LYS A 801 9.37 -13.69 -28.85
C LYS A 801 10.77 -14.23 -28.51
N LEU A 802 10.86 -15.17 -27.55
CA LEU A 802 12.08 -15.91 -27.19
C LEU A 802 12.20 -17.19 -28.00
#